data_2991b7abe9ba9bc3e2d22605b47f73e3
#
_entry.id   2991b7abe9ba9bc3e2d22605b47f73e3
#
_cell.length_a   1.000
_cell.length_b   1.000
_cell.length_c   1.000
_cell.angle_alpha   90.00
_cell.angle_beta   90.00
_cell.angle_gamma   90.00
#
_symmetry.space_group_name_H-M   'P 1'
#
loop_
_entity.id
_entity.type
_entity.pdbx_description
1 polymer ?
#
loop_
_entity_poly.entity_id
_entity_poly.type
_entity_poly.pdbx_seq_one_letter_code
_entity_poly.pdbx_strand_id
1 'polypeptide(L)'
;MAYFMIRRLNFNRYNYCSWRRCLNFLYLWGVIIEGAVVHEKIMRTILLLMAVAFCCVGQNAVAMVDTLRVCQYDSVQLTQDTTDILCGEGDSSWYGGQLGLVLSGGGARGLAHIGVLRALDEMGVRPDYITGTSMGAVIGGLYAMGYTGEQISQLNREADWNELLSRTIDMRKVAFDQKSSFSRSVFSIGLRGKRFRFKLGYIEGQNLWDFFFRLTWPAVKVQRFDSLAIPFRCCAGDVLRGECCVLDSGSLAVAMRASMSVPGVFTPVVTRDRRVYVDGGVCDNLPIDAALAMGADRVIGVNVSTQNAYEYNPTFGLRRILNNSAMYFGIRKAQEDLQRCDVAIEPNLEGMTSSTFSSGREIEQRGYLAALAQREEIMRLAQRMGRKVGVGAPCGFDTRRLLDSVAIDSIVVELESLPLRRFALNASQLKAPSKITQANMQRASDNLIGSGYFTHCIYYVDEQRRLHLLPQPAPRFVMSFAANVNDAWGASAIVRMRMLNPFSNVSRLDVAAMVTAQPKLDASYTTYVSPRMKAFVRFDLDYTSEKLPYYVNNQNVASVWKHGVGAQGFIGYMPMLSLTMDLGARYSFVSQVPNKEYNTWVGLKSLGKYRQQSLRLFFDVRCNTLTRPYFPERGQSVVASVAYLFNSPLQSYSSAGKEEAKQKVQSDLDKPHQFYSINFRYRGTFSLWSAVYLEPSLVLGLNSRTTGRFSSYLIGGGCFTVRDEFSDVPFYGIGYRQLSASDVWGAAFDARIRLWKELFFVTRVNYAQLNDTMAGLFRSFTNPKVGLLGGGAAVAWMTPLGPMAVSASLANQAQKVWFNFSLGYTF
;
A
#
# COMPACT_ATOMS: atom_id res chain seq x y z
N MET A 1 13.83 -19.90 34.16
CA MET A 1 12.44 -19.46 34.07
C MET A 1 11.92 -19.42 32.63
N ALA A 2 12.66 -18.92 31.67
CA ALA A 2 12.29 -18.97 30.24
C ALA A 2 12.09 -20.39 29.67
N TYR A 3 12.89 -21.37 30.11
CA TYR A 3 12.78 -22.76 29.66
C TYR A 3 11.53 -23.50 30.18
N PHE A 4 10.94 -23.05 31.30
CA PHE A 4 9.73 -23.64 31.87
C PHE A 4 8.44 -23.05 31.26
N MET A 5 8.48 -21.82 30.73
CA MET A 5 7.32 -21.21 30.04
C MET A 5 7.08 -21.79 28.65
N ILE A 6 8.14 -22.22 27.97
CA ILE A 6 8.07 -22.74 26.56
C ILE A 6 7.36 -24.11 26.50
N ARG A 7 7.35 -24.89 27.59
CA ARG A 7 6.76 -26.25 27.62
C ARG A 7 5.23 -26.28 27.73
N ARG A 8 4.57 -25.13 27.96
CA ARG A 8 3.09 -25.05 28.06
C ARG A 8 2.41 -24.49 26.83
N LEU A 9 3.18 -24.04 25.82
CA LEU A 9 2.63 -23.57 24.55
C LEU A 9 2.90 -24.62 23.48
N ASN A 10 1.83 -25.25 22.98
CA ASN A 10 1.87 -26.28 21.93
C ASN A 10 2.27 -25.65 20.59
N PHE A 11 3.57 -25.48 20.33
CA PHE A 11 4.11 -24.94 19.10
C PHE A 11 4.43 -26.04 18.07
N ASN A 12 3.91 -25.87 16.89
CA ASN A 12 4.10 -26.74 15.73
C ASN A 12 5.57 -26.72 15.24
N ARG A 13 6.11 -27.90 14.85
CA ARG A 13 7.53 -28.16 14.53
C ARG A 13 8.20 -27.22 13.48
N TYR A 14 7.42 -26.50 12.67
CA TYR A 14 7.96 -25.62 11.63
C TYR A 14 8.57 -24.29 12.14
N ASN A 15 8.21 -23.83 13.33
CA ASN A 15 8.72 -22.57 13.89
C ASN A 15 10.04 -22.71 14.67
N TYR A 16 10.45 -23.94 14.98
CA TYR A 16 11.63 -24.20 15.83
C TYR A 16 12.96 -23.79 15.16
N CYS A 17 13.04 -23.91 13.85
CA CYS A 17 14.30 -23.65 13.12
C CYS A 17 14.63 -22.15 12.96
N SER A 18 13.63 -21.27 12.85
CA SER A 18 13.83 -19.82 12.79
C SER A 18 14.15 -19.23 14.16
N TRP A 19 13.55 -19.75 15.23
CA TRP A 19 13.82 -19.35 16.61
C TRP A 19 15.24 -19.68 17.06
N ARG A 20 15.76 -20.85 16.69
CA ARG A 20 17.12 -21.28 17.03
C ARG A 20 18.20 -20.38 16.41
N ARG A 21 17.93 -19.82 15.20
CA ARG A 21 18.88 -18.87 14.59
C ARG A 21 18.86 -17.49 15.24
N CYS A 22 17.70 -17.04 15.72
CA CYS A 22 17.58 -15.78 16.45
C CYS A 22 18.20 -15.87 17.85
N LEU A 23 18.02 -17.01 18.54
CA LEU A 23 18.64 -17.26 19.85
C LEU A 23 20.16 -17.35 19.75
N ASN A 24 20.70 -17.98 18.70
CA ASN A 24 22.14 -18.01 18.46
C ASN A 24 22.72 -16.61 18.16
N PHE A 25 21.96 -15.75 17.48
CA PHE A 25 22.37 -14.37 17.24
C PHE A 25 22.38 -13.54 18.54
N LEU A 26 21.38 -13.72 19.39
CA LEU A 26 21.30 -13.09 20.71
C LEU A 26 22.40 -13.61 21.66
N TYR A 27 22.79 -14.90 21.55
CA TYR A 27 23.86 -15.48 22.33
C TYR A 27 25.24 -14.94 21.92
N LEU A 28 25.47 -14.78 20.61
CA LEU A 28 26.69 -14.12 20.10
C LEU A 28 26.81 -12.67 20.58
N TRP A 29 25.70 -11.98 20.71
CA TRP A 29 25.64 -10.62 21.23
C TRP A 29 25.87 -10.53 22.74
N GLY A 30 25.38 -11.52 23.49
CA GLY A 30 25.66 -11.67 24.93
C GLY A 30 27.15 -11.73 25.21
N VAL A 31 27.90 -12.48 24.40
CA VAL A 31 29.36 -12.64 24.52
C VAL A 31 30.12 -11.33 24.19
N ILE A 32 29.58 -10.49 23.31
CA ILE A 32 30.20 -9.19 22.98
C ILE A 32 29.98 -8.14 24.09
N ILE A 33 28.90 -8.28 24.87
CA ILE A 33 28.50 -7.31 25.91
C ILE A 33 29.11 -7.68 27.26
N GLU A 34 29.53 -8.92 27.49
CA GLU A 34 30.21 -9.34 28.75
C GLU A 34 31.53 -8.59 29.03
N GLY A 35 32.12 -7.93 28.02
CA GLY A 35 33.29 -7.05 28.20
C GLY A 35 33.00 -5.63 28.71
N ALA A 36 31.74 -5.21 28.76
CA ALA A 36 31.33 -3.88 29.25
C ALA A 36 30.51 -4.05 30.53
N VAL A 37 30.93 -3.45 31.64
CA VAL A 37 30.23 -3.44 32.93
C VAL A 37 28.86 -2.78 32.79
N VAL A 38 27.84 -3.54 32.37
CA VAL A 38 26.46 -3.09 32.26
C VAL A 38 25.67 -3.63 33.44
N HIS A 39 25.03 -2.79 34.19
CA HIS A 39 24.17 -3.15 35.33
C HIS A 39 23.12 -4.20 34.91
N GLU A 40 23.06 -5.33 35.63
CA GLU A 40 22.17 -6.49 35.37
C GLU A 40 20.69 -6.11 35.18
N LYS A 41 20.21 -5.03 35.82
CA LYS A 41 18.85 -4.50 35.67
C LYS A 41 18.56 -3.92 34.27
N ILE A 42 19.54 -3.27 33.65
CA ILE A 42 19.40 -2.71 32.28
C ILE A 42 19.29 -3.83 31.27
N MET A 43 20.09 -4.87 31.39
CA MET A 43 20.03 -6.05 30.54
C MET A 43 18.68 -6.76 30.61
N ARG A 44 18.10 -6.91 31.81
CA ARG A 44 16.76 -7.52 31.98
C ARG A 44 15.66 -6.68 31.33
N THR A 45 15.77 -5.36 31.38
CA THR A 45 14.80 -4.47 30.74
C THR A 45 14.91 -4.49 29.20
N ILE A 46 16.11 -4.55 28.66
CA ILE A 46 16.35 -4.70 27.22
C ILE A 46 15.80 -6.02 26.71
N LEU A 47 16.06 -7.12 27.42
CA LEU A 47 15.54 -8.45 27.07
C LEU A 47 14.02 -8.53 27.16
N LEU A 48 13.41 -7.85 28.13
CA LEU A 48 11.95 -7.79 28.28
C LEU A 48 11.33 -6.97 27.12
N LEU A 49 11.90 -5.83 26.77
CA LEU A 49 11.42 -5.01 25.64
C LEU A 49 11.60 -5.71 24.30
N MET A 50 12.70 -6.45 24.12
CA MET A 50 12.90 -7.30 22.96
C MET A 50 11.90 -8.46 22.92
N ALA A 51 11.60 -9.10 24.06
CA ALA A 51 10.60 -10.15 24.15
C ALA A 51 9.20 -9.65 23.81
N VAL A 52 8.81 -8.45 24.30
CA VAL A 52 7.52 -7.82 23.97
C VAL A 52 7.46 -7.46 22.48
N ALA A 53 8.51 -6.89 21.91
CA ALA A 53 8.58 -6.62 20.47
C ALA A 53 8.45 -7.91 19.63
N PHE A 54 9.08 -9.00 20.09
CA PHE A 54 8.98 -10.31 19.44
C PHE A 54 7.60 -10.97 19.60
N CYS A 55 6.95 -10.83 20.74
CA CYS A 55 5.57 -11.32 20.91
C CYS A 55 4.57 -10.59 20.01
N CYS A 56 4.72 -9.27 19.86
CA CYS A 56 3.88 -8.49 18.95
C CYS A 56 4.05 -8.89 17.46
N VAL A 57 5.27 -9.31 17.07
CA VAL A 57 5.55 -9.79 15.71
C VAL A 57 5.06 -11.24 15.51
N GLY A 58 5.13 -12.08 16.54
CA GLY A 58 4.72 -13.48 16.47
C GLY A 58 3.22 -13.69 16.28
N GLN A 59 2.39 -12.87 16.92
CA GLN A 59 0.94 -12.97 16.80
C GLN A 59 0.42 -12.63 15.39
N ASN A 60 1.08 -11.72 14.68
CA ASN A 60 0.69 -11.38 13.30
C ASN A 60 1.08 -12.44 12.25
N ALA A 61 2.07 -13.29 12.54
CA ALA A 61 2.42 -14.42 11.66
C ALA A 61 1.37 -15.55 11.73
N VAL A 62 0.68 -15.69 12.85
CA VAL A 62 -0.40 -16.68 13.03
C VAL A 62 -1.72 -16.18 12.41
N ALA A 63 -2.03 -14.89 12.50
CA ALA A 63 -3.23 -14.30 11.89
C ALA A 63 -3.21 -14.32 10.35
N MET A 64 -2.05 -14.50 9.72
CA MET A 64 -1.91 -14.60 8.27
C MET A 64 -2.25 -16.00 7.72
N VAL A 65 -2.33 -17.02 8.58
CA VAL A 65 -2.67 -18.41 8.18
C VAL A 65 -4.17 -18.68 8.32
N ASP A 66 -4.88 -17.97 9.19
CA ASP A 66 -6.31 -18.24 9.48
C ASP A 66 -7.31 -17.57 8.49
N THR A 67 -6.85 -16.75 7.55
CA THR A 67 -7.72 -16.13 6.53
C THR A 67 -7.97 -17.01 5.31
N LEU A 68 -7.53 -18.26 5.32
CA LEU A 68 -7.82 -19.29 4.31
C LEU A 68 -8.78 -20.35 4.85
N ARG A 69 -9.85 -19.96 5.54
CA ARG A 69 -11.00 -20.85 5.72
C ARG A 69 -11.83 -20.84 4.45
N VAL A 70 -11.61 -21.86 3.66
CA VAL A 70 -12.53 -22.27 2.59
C VAL A 70 -13.85 -22.65 3.27
N CYS A 71 -14.90 -21.88 2.99
CA CYS A 71 -16.26 -22.28 3.40
C CYS A 71 -16.59 -23.60 2.74
N GLN A 72 -16.81 -24.62 3.57
CA GLN A 72 -17.48 -25.85 3.13
C GLN A 72 -18.95 -25.52 2.86
N TYR A 73 -19.37 -25.70 1.63
CA TYR A 73 -20.80 -25.63 1.27
C TYR A 73 -21.42 -27.01 1.42
N ASP A 74 -22.47 -27.05 2.22
CA ASP A 74 -23.41 -28.19 2.24
C ASP A 74 -24.18 -28.21 0.92
N SER A 75 -24.27 -29.43 0.36
CA SER A 75 -25.00 -29.72 -0.86
C SER A 75 -26.50 -29.46 -0.65
N VAL A 76 -27.01 -28.41 -1.28
CA VAL A 76 -28.46 -28.23 -1.43
C VAL A 76 -28.96 -29.23 -2.46
N GLN A 77 -29.77 -30.19 -2.01
CA GLN A 77 -30.52 -31.07 -2.90
C GLN A 77 -31.59 -30.25 -3.62
N LEU A 78 -31.40 -30.08 -4.92
CA LEU A 78 -32.46 -29.58 -5.81
C LEU A 78 -33.42 -30.69 -6.11
N THR A 79 -34.67 -30.54 -5.69
CA THR A 79 -35.80 -31.38 -6.10
C THR A 79 -36.03 -31.20 -7.60
N GLN A 80 -36.06 -32.34 -8.31
CA GLN A 80 -36.45 -32.40 -9.70
C GLN A 80 -37.96 -32.16 -9.80
N ASP A 81 -38.36 -31.00 -10.32
CA ASP A 81 -39.68 -30.84 -10.91
C ASP A 81 -39.51 -30.76 -12.44
N THR A 82 -39.79 -31.89 -13.05
CA THR A 82 -39.91 -32.02 -14.51
C THR A 82 -41.30 -31.54 -14.92
N THR A 83 -41.40 -30.35 -15.41
CA THR A 83 -42.56 -29.95 -16.21
C THR A 83 -42.26 -30.17 -17.68
N ASP A 84 -42.88 -31.22 -18.23
CA ASP A 84 -42.95 -31.46 -19.69
C ASP A 84 -43.63 -30.27 -20.35
N ILE A 85 -42.85 -29.44 -21.07
CA ILE A 85 -43.40 -28.43 -21.95
C ILE A 85 -43.73 -29.12 -23.29
N LEU A 86 -45.01 -29.31 -23.55
CA LEU A 86 -45.55 -29.82 -24.79
C LEU A 86 -45.08 -28.92 -25.96
N CYS A 87 -44.39 -29.53 -26.91
CA CYS A 87 -44.01 -28.92 -28.19
C CYS A 87 -45.24 -28.62 -29.01
N GLY A 88 -45.54 -27.32 -29.23
CA GLY A 88 -46.48 -26.89 -30.27
C GLY A 88 -45.91 -27.12 -31.66
N GLU A 89 -46.66 -27.75 -32.53
CA GLU A 89 -46.33 -27.93 -33.96
C GLU A 89 -46.25 -26.55 -34.62
N GLY A 90 -45.06 -26.15 -35.08
CA GLY A 90 -44.90 -24.95 -35.87
C GLY A 90 -43.47 -24.63 -36.20
N ASP A 91 -43.12 -24.85 -37.44
CA ASP A 91 -41.87 -24.47 -38.15
C ASP A 91 -40.59 -25.24 -37.78
N SER A 92 -40.33 -26.30 -38.56
CA SER A 92 -39.21 -27.23 -38.37
C SER A 92 -37.91 -26.76 -39.02
N SER A 93 -37.58 -25.46 -39.00
CA SER A 93 -36.25 -24.99 -39.41
C SER A 93 -35.23 -25.11 -38.26
N TRP A 94 -34.53 -26.25 -38.26
CA TRP A 94 -33.35 -26.46 -37.36
C TRP A 94 -32.19 -25.67 -37.87
N TYR A 95 -31.63 -24.77 -37.02
CA TYR A 95 -30.47 -24.01 -37.42
C TYR A 95 -29.17 -24.79 -37.27
N GLY A 96 -29.02 -25.76 -36.45
CA GLY A 96 -27.71 -26.35 -36.17
C GLY A 96 -26.61 -25.28 -35.90
N GLY A 97 -25.41 -25.74 -35.56
CA GLY A 97 -24.24 -24.83 -35.53
C GLY A 97 -23.82 -24.35 -34.14
N GLN A 98 -22.92 -23.41 -34.16
CA GLN A 98 -22.17 -22.94 -32.96
C GLN A 98 -22.70 -21.62 -32.44
N LEU A 99 -22.88 -21.50 -31.11
CA LEU A 99 -23.40 -20.31 -30.43
C LEU A 99 -22.27 -19.46 -29.87
N GLY A 100 -22.21 -18.20 -30.30
CA GLY A 100 -21.33 -17.19 -29.76
C GLY A 100 -21.99 -16.34 -28.66
N LEU A 101 -21.28 -16.03 -27.59
CA LEU A 101 -21.66 -15.04 -26.60
C LEU A 101 -20.70 -13.86 -26.66
N VAL A 102 -21.24 -12.65 -26.90
CA VAL A 102 -20.46 -11.43 -27.07
C VAL A 102 -20.77 -10.42 -25.97
N LEU A 103 -19.75 -10.01 -25.22
CA LEU A 103 -19.88 -9.17 -24.03
C LEU A 103 -19.21 -7.82 -24.22
N SER A 104 -19.95 -6.74 -24.11
CA SER A 104 -19.42 -5.38 -24.30
C SER A 104 -18.59 -4.88 -23.13
N GLY A 105 -17.78 -3.85 -23.38
CA GLY A 105 -17.17 -3.04 -22.32
C GLY A 105 -18.19 -2.10 -21.68
N GLY A 106 -17.90 -1.68 -20.42
CA GLY A 106 -18.80 -0.76 -19.69
C GLY A 106 -18.27 -0.34 -18.31
N GLY A 107 -17.04 -0.69 -17.95
CA GLY A 107 -16.53 -0.46 -16.61
C GLY A 107 -17.38 -1.15 -15.55
N ALA A 108 -17.79 -0.45 -14.48
CA ALA A 108 -18.66 -1.02 -13.43
C ALA A 108 -19.99 -1.57 -13.97
N ARG A 109 -20.57 -0.95 -15.03
CA ARG A 109 -21.79 -1.44 -15.68
C ARG A 109 -21.64 -2.84 -16.24
N GLY A 110 -20.40 -3.22 -16.60
CA GLY A 110 -20.08 -4.59 -17.05
C GLY A 110 -20.32 -5.68 -16.01
N LEU A 111 -20.48 -5.35 -14.73
CA LEU A 111 -20.90 -6.32 -13.71
C LEU A 111 -22.29 -6.91 -14.00
N ALA A 112 -23.11 -6.26 -14.85
CA ALA A 112 -24.38 -6.81 -15.33
C ALA A 112 -24.20 -8.12 -16.11
N HIS A 113 -23.07 -8.31 -16.81
CA HIS A 113 -22.75 -9.56 -17.48
C HIS A 113 -22.80 -10.76 -16.53
N ILE A 114 -22.44 -10.58 -15.24
CA ILE A 114 -22.50 -11.64 -14.22
C ILE A 114 -23.95 -12.14 -14.08
N GLY A 115 -24.89 -11.21 -13.98
CA GLY A 115 -26.31 -11.54 -13.90
C GLY A 115 -26.83 -12.27 -15.14
N VAL A 116 -26.40 -11.83 -16.33
CA VAL A 116 -26.74 -12.50 -17.59
C VAL A 116 -26.20 -13.93 -17.61
N LEU A 117 -24.93 -14.14 -17.22
CA LEU A 117 -24.34 -15.48 -17.17
C LEU A 117 -25.07 -16.40 -16.18
N ARG A 118 -25.48 -15.87 -15.02
CA ARG A 118 -26.31 -16.63 -14.06
C ARG A 118 -27.63 -17.07 -14.68
N ALA A 119 -28.31 -16.18 -15.38
CA ALA A 119 -29.56 -16.51 -16.06
C ALA A 119 -29.35 -17.55 -17.18
N LEU A 120 -28.27 -17.44 -17.96
CA LEU A 120 -27.92 -18.44 -18.98
C LEU A 120 -27.59 -19.80 -18.36
N ASP A 121 -26.86 -19.84 -17.24
CA ASP A 121 -26.61 -21.06 -16.50
C ASP A 121 -27.89 -21.73 -16.01
N GLU A 122 -28.86 -20.96 -15.48
CA GLU A 122 -30.15 -21.45 -15.02
C GLU A 122 -31.03 -21.99 -16.17
N MET A 123 -30.94 -21.37 -17.36
CA MET A 123 -31.59 -21.82 -18.57
C MET A 123 -30.92 -23.06 -19.20
N GLY A 124 -29.70 -23.41 -18.75
CA GLY A 124 -28.93 -24.48 -19.34
C GLY A 124 -28.34 -24.13 -20.72
N VAL A 125 -28.24 -22.83 -21.05
CA VAL A 125 -27.74 -22.36 -22.35
C VAL A 125 -26.24 -22.02 -22.20
N ARG A 126 -25.40 -22.89 -22.79
CA ARG A 126 -23.96 -22.70 -22.78
C ARG A 126 -23.44 -22.27 -24.15
N PRO A 127 -22.69 -21.17 -24.29
CA PRO A 127 -22.08 -20.79 -25.57
C PRO A 127 -20.90 -21.73 -25.93
N ASP A 128 -20.61 -21.85 -27.24
CA ASP A 128 -19.44 -22.55 -27.76
C ASP A 128 -18.24 -21.62 -27.90
N TYR A 129 -18.49 -20.32 -28.06
CA TYR A 129 -17.47 -19.28 -28.18
C TYR A 129 -17.84 -18.07 -27.33
N ILE A 130 -16.84 -17.44 -26.74
CA ILE A 130 -17.02 -16.20 -26.00
C ILE A 130 -16.07 -15.15 -26.52
N THR A 131 -16.61 -13.96 -26.81
CA THR A 131 -15.79 -12.78 -27.08
C THR A 131 -16.16 -11.63 -26.17
N GLY A 132 -15.20 -10.77 -25.83
CA GLY A 132 -15.48 -9.67 -24.94
C GLY A 132 -14.50 -8.51 -25.02
N THR A 133 -14.95 -7.35 -24.57
CA THR A 133 -14.14 -6.13 -24.47
C THR A 133 -14.20 -5.58 -23.04
N SER A 134 -13.07 -5.07 -22.53
CA SER A 134 -12.97 -4.41 -21.23
C SER A 134 -13.51 -5.29 -20.09
N MET A 135 -14.53 -4.85 -19.35
CA MET A 135 -15.16 -5.68 -18.31
C MET A 135 -15.82 -6.95 -18.89
N GLY A 136 -16.33 -6.91 -20.10
CA GLY A 136 -16.84 -8.09 -20.81
C GLY A 136 -15.73 -9.13 -21.07
N ALA A 137 -14.51 -8.68 -21.35
CA ALA A 137 -13.34 -9.56 -21.47
C ALA A 137 -12.95 -10.20 -20.12
N VAL A 138 -13.07 -9.45 -19.00
CA VAL A 138 -12.79 -9.98 -17.66
C VAL A 138 -13.81 -11.06 -17.29
N ILE A 139 -15.08 -10.74 -17.37
CA ILE A 139 -16.16 -11.66 -16.97
C ILE A 139 -16.28 -12.82 -17.93
N GLY A 140 -16.22 -12.55 -19.25
CA GLY A 140 -16.24 -13.58 -20.28
C GLY A 140 -15.05 -14.54 -20.20
N GLY A 141 -13.86 -14.02 -19.91
CA GLY A 141 -12.66 -14.83 -19.74
C GLY A 141 -12.71 -15.73 -18.50
N LEU A 142 -13.27 -15.26 -17.38
CA LEU A 142 -13.50 -16.10 -16.20
C LEU A 142 -14.52 -17.20 -16.52
N TYR A 143 -15.62 -16.87 -17.18
CA TYR A 143 -16.61 -17.86 -17.59
C TYR A 143 -16.03 -18.86 -18.60
N ALA A 144 -15.21 -18.41 -19.54
CA ALA A 144 -14.50 -19.25 -20.50
C ALA A 144 -13.53 -20.25 -19.85
N MET A 145 -12.96 -19.89 -18.67
CA MET A 145 -12.16 -20.81 -17.87
C MET A 145 -13.00 -21.92 -17.22
N GLY A 146 -14.34 -21.77 -17.16
CA GLY A 146 -15.27 -22.72 -16.54
C GLY A 146 -15.86 -22.27 -15.21
N TYR A 147 -15.63 -21.03 -14.75
CA TYR A 147 -16.40 -20.49 -13.63
C TYR A 147 -17.87 -20.36 -14.01
N THR A 148 -18.78 -20.69 -13.11
CA THR A 148 -20.21 -20.41 -13.29
C THR A 148 -20.52 -18.94 -13.04
N GLY A 149 -21.66 -18.45 -13.52
CA GLY A 149 -22.13 -17.09 -13.23
C GLY A 149 -22.25 -16.82 -11.73
N GLU A 150 -22.69 -17.82 -10.92
CA GLU A 150 -22.76 -17.67 -9.45
C GLU A 150 -21.38 -17.60 -8.79
N GLN A 151 -20.41 -18.38 -9.26
CA GLN A 151 -19.03 -18.30 -8.75
C GLN A 151 -18.41 -16.94 -9.06
N ILE A 152 -18.63 -16.38 -10.24
CA ILE A 152 -18.18 -15.03 -10.61
C ILE A 152 -18.89 -13.97 -9.75
N SER A 153 -20.18 -14.14 -9.47
CA SER A 153 -20.94 -13.29 -8.56
C SER A 153 -20.34 -13.27 -7.16
N GLN A 154 -19.96 -14.45 -6.63
CA GLN A 154 -19.28 -14.53 -5.34
C GLN A 154 -17.93 -13.80 -5.35
N LEU A 155 -17.10 -14.01 -6.38
CA LEU A 155 -15.82 -13.30 -6.54
C LEU A 155 -16.02 -11.79 -6.59
N ASN A 156 -17.08 -11.30 -7.25
CA ASN A 156 -17.44 -9.88 -7.29
C ASN A 156 -17.84 -9.35 -5.92
N ARG A 157 -18.60 -10.11 -5.13
CA ARG A 157 -19.00 -9.74 -3.76
C ARG A 157 -17.83 -9.65 -2.80
N GLU A 158 -16.81 -10.50 -2.98
CA GLU A 158 -15.60 -10.53 -2.16
C GLU A 158 -14.55 -9.48 -2.58
N ALA A 159 -14.67 -8.95 -3.80
CA ALA A 159 -13.74 -7.98 -4.33
C ALA A 159 -13.93 -6.58 -3.71
N ASP A 160 -12.88 -6.07 -3.03
CA ASP A 160 -12.84 -4.65 -2.68
C ASP A 160 -12.38 -3.81 -3.87
N TRP A 161 -13.36 -3.40 -4.69
CA TRP A 161 -13.11 -2.58 -5.89
C TRP A 161 -12.45 -1.24 -5.56
N ASN A 162 -12.64 -0.68 -4.35
CA ASN A 162 -11.96 0.55 -3.95
C ASN A 162 -10.46 0.30 -3.75
N GLU A 163 -10.08 -0.81 -3.14
CA GLU A 163 -8.69 -1.20 -3.00
C GLU A 163 -8.07 -1.58 -4.35
N LEU A 164 -8.77 -2.38 -5.17
CA LEU A 164 -8.29 -2.84 -6.49
C LEU A 164 -8.02 -1.67 -7.44
N LEU A 165 -8.88 -0.65 -7.43
CA LEU A 165 -8.78 0.54 -8.26
C LEU A 165 -8.05 1.70 -7.57
N SER A 166 -7.50 1.47 -6.37
CA SER A 166 -6.74 2.50 -5.66
C SER A 166 -5.36 2.73 -6.27
N ARG A 167 -4.83 3.93 -6.05
CA ARG A 167 -3.43 4.29 -6.40
C ARG A 167 -2.44 3.87 -5.33
N THR A 168 -2.94 3.51 -4.15
CA THR A 168 -2.11 3.23 -2.99
C THR A 168 -1.71 1.76 -2.99
N ILE A 169 -0.42 1.52 -2.85
CA ILE A 169 0.10 0.18 -2.58
C ILE A 169 -0.02 -0.06 -1.08
N ASP A 170 -0.47 -1.25 -0.70
CA ASP A 170 -0.46 -1.68 0.69
C ASP A 170 0.98 -1.62 1.23
N MET A 171 1.20 -0.80 2.26
CA MET A 171 2.52 -0.60 2.84
C MET A 171 3.13 -1.87 3.45
N ARG A 172 2.32 -2.92 3.68
CA ARG A 172 2.81 -4.24 4.11
C ARG A 172 3.64 -4.94 3.02
N LYS A 173 3.31 -4.66 1.75
CA LYS A 173 4.01 -5.19 0.56
C LYS A 173 5.28 -4.40 0.20
N VAL A 174 5.52 -3.25 0.83
CA VAL A 174 6.67 -2.37 0.58
C VAL A 174 7.81 -2.73 1.53
N ALA A 175 9.03 -2.86 1.01
CA ALA A 175 10.23 -3.10 1.82
C ALA A 175 10.45 -1.94 2.81
N PHE A 176 10.90 -2.27 4.02
CA PHE A 176 10.97 -1.31 5.12
C PHE A 176 11.79 -0.07 4.76
N ASP A 177 12.94 -0.26 4.11
CA ASP A 177 13.84 0.82 3.68
C ASP A 177 13.22 1.75 2.61
N GLN A 178 12.11 1.33 1.97
CA GLN A 178 11.35 2.09 0.97
C GLN A 178 10.16 2.85 1.56
N LYS A 179 9.66 2.44 2.74
CA LYS A 179 8.39 2.96 3.30
C LYS A 179 8.37 4.46 3.52
N SER A 180 9.51 5.05 3.89
CA SER A 180 9.63 6.50 4.13
C SER A 180 9.37 7.36 2.89
N SER A 181 9.57 6.81 1.70
CA SER A 181 9.46 7.53 0.43
C SER A 181 8.21 7.18 -0.38
N PHE A 182 7.49 6.10 -0.01
CA PHE A 182 6.27 5.69 -0.70
C PHE A 182 5.07 6.58 -0.32
N SER A 183 4.22 6.89 -1.30
CA SER A 183 2.91 7.57 -1.12
C SER A 183 2.98 8.94 -0.40
N ARG A 184 4.09 9.67 -0.55
CA ARG A 184 4.29 11.00 0.06
C ARG A 184 4.48 12.10 -0.99
N SER A 185 3.78 12.02 -2.12
CA SER A 185 3.86 13.04 -3.17
C SER A 185 2.50 13.27 -3.83
N VAL A 186 2.27 14.51 -4.27
CA VAL A 186 1.08 14.89 -5.04
C VAL A 186 1.20 14.37 -6.45
N PHE A 187 2.36 14.55 -7.07
CA PHE A 187 2.67 14.03 -8.40
C PHE A 187 4.14 13.67 -8.53
N SER A 188 4.45 12.82 -9.52
CA SER A 188 5.81 12.37 -9.78
C SER A 188 6.06 12.33 -11.29
N ILE A 189 7.27 12.69 -11.69
CA ILE A 189 7.73 12.68 -13.07
C ILE A 189 8.92 11.73 -13.17
N GLY A 190 8.83 10.74 -14.05
CA GLY A 190 9.94 9.85 -14.37
C GLY A 190 10.79 10.44 -15.48
N LEU A 191 12.10 10.15 -15.48
CA LEU A 191 13.02 10.46 -16.59
C LEU A 191 13.61 9.17 -17.15
N ARG A 192 13.58 9.02 -18.47
CA ARG A 192 14.33 7.99 -19.18
C ARG A 192 15.26 8.66 -20.19
N GLY A 193 16.55 8.66 -19.90
CA GLY A 193 17.52 9.50 -20.62
C GLY A 193 17.22 10.98 -20.41
N LYS A 194 17.13 11.75 -21.48
CA LYS A 194 16.80 13.20 -21.46
C LYS A 194 15.30 13.49 -21.61
N ARG A 195 14.43 12.47 -21.69
CA ARG A 195 12.99 12.65 -21.94
C ARG A 195 12.19 12.48 -20.67
N PHE A 196 11.29 13.42 -20.39
CA PHE A 196 10.31 13.31 -19.33
C PHE A 196 9.31 12.21 -19.67
N ARG A 197 9.04 11.32 -18.71
CA ARG A 197 7.95 10.35 -18.76
C ARG A 197 6.87 10.78 -17.77
N PHE A 198 5.83 11.33 -18.29
CA PHE A 198 4.59 11.48 -17.53
C PHE A 198 3.95 10.09 -17.39
N LYS A 199 3.38 9.80 -16.22
CA LYS A 199 2.59 8.59 -16.06
C LYS A 199 1.38 8.70 -16.98
N LEU A 200 1.28 7.79 -17.96
CA LEU A 200 0.20 7.79 -18.96
C LEU A 200 -1.16 7.38 -18.39
N GLY A 201 -1.20 6.78 -17.20
CA GLY A 201 -2.42 6.38 -16.50
C GLY A 201 -2.45 6.90 -15.06
N TYR A 202 -3.65 7.13 -14.55
CA TYR A 202 -3.86 7.54 -13.17
C TYR A 202 -3.60 6.39 -12.19
N ILE A 203 -3.89 5.14 -12.61
CA ILE A 203 -3.75 3.91 -11.83
C ILE A 203 -2.70 3.01 -12.50
N GLU A 204 -1.61 2.68 -11.81
CA GLU A 204 -0.63 1.68 -12.28
C GLU A 204 -1.21 0.26 -12.20
N GLY A 205 -2.11 0.04 -11.24
CA GLY A 205 -2.96 -1.13 -11.17
C GLY A 205 -2.27 -2.40 -10.66
N GLN A 206 -1.26 -2.31 -9.78
CA GLN A 206 -0.63 -3.52 -9.23
C GLN A 206 -1.63 -4.42 -8.51
N ASN A 207 -2.52 -3.84 -7.68
CA ASN A 207 -3.56 -4.62 -7.00
C ASN A 207 -4.46 -5.35 -8.00
N LEU A 208 -4.71 -4.72 -9.15
CA LEU A 208 -5.51 -5.30 -10.23
C LEU A 208 -4.74 -6.41 -10.98
N TRP A 209 -3.41 -6.24 -11.19
CA TRP A 209 -2.57 -7.31 -11.72
C TRP A 209 -2.57 -8.53 -10.80
N ASP A 210 -2.34 -8.34 -9.51
CA ASP A 210 -2.36 -9.41 -8.51
C ASP A 210 -3.73 -10.11 -8.47
N PHE A 211 -4.81 -9.34 -8.59
CA PHE A 211 -6.18 -9.86 -8.64
C PHE A 211 -6.38 -10.76 -9.85
N PHE A 212 -6.03 -10.30 -11.06
CA PHE A 212 -6.20 -11.10 -12.26
C PHE A 212 -5.32 -12.35 -12.27
N PHE A 213 -4.07 -12.23 -11.88
CA PHE A 213 -3.21 -13.42 -11.77
C PHE A 213 -3.73 -14.44 -10.76
N ARG A 214 -4.35 -13.98 -9.68
CA ARG A 214 -5.01 -14.86 -8.72
C ARG A 214 -6.19 -15.58 -9.32
N LEU A 215 -7.08 -14.86 -10.00
CA LEU A 215 -8.29 -15.44 -10.62
C LEU A 215 -7.97 -16.36 -11.77
N THR A 216 -6.94 -16.05 -12.56
CA THR A 216 -6.54 -16.87 -13.73
C THR A 216 -5.48 -17.92 -13.42
N TRP A 217 -5.12 -18.12 -12.15
CA TRP A 217 -4.15 -19.13 -11.74
C TRP A 217 -4.43 -20.53 -12.30
N PRO A 218 -5.69 -21.01 -12.35
CA PRO A 218 -5.99 -22.31 -12.94
C PRO A 218 -5.59 -22.44 -14.42
N ALA A 219 -5.60 -21.34 -15.17
CA ALA A 219 -5.22 -21.26 -16.58
C ALA A 219 -3.77 -20.83 -16.81
N VAL A 220 -2.90 -20.79 -15.78
CA VAL A 220 -1.52 -20.26 -15.87
C VAL A 220 -0.65 -21.00 -16.91
N LYS A 221 -1.01 -22.23 -17.26
CA LYS A 221 -0.35 -23.04 -18.31
C LYS A 221 -1.00 -22.92 -19.68
N VAL A 222 -2.18 -22.32 -19.76
CA VAL A 222 -2.92 -22.19 -21.01
C VAL A 222 -2.31 -21.05 -21.82
N GLN A 223 -1.73 -21.38 -22.98
CA GLN A 223 -1.11 -20.41 -23.89
C GLN A 223 -2.05 -20.00 -25.02
N ARG A 224 -2.95 -20.89 -25.48
CA ARG A 224 -3.97 -20.61 -26.49
C ARG A 224 -5.35 -20.64 -25.85
N PHE A 225 -6.10 -19.57 -26.06
CA PHE A 225 -7.42 -19.43 -25.41
C PHE A 225 -8.47 -20.36 -26.04
N ASP A 226 -8.15 -21.04 -27.18
CA ASP A 226 -8.94 -22.16 -27.69
C ASP A 226 -8.92 -23.40 -26.78
N SER A 227 -7.91 -23.50 -25.91
CA SER A 227 -7.77 -24.61 -24.96
C SER A 227 -8.44 -24.35 -23.60
N LEU A 228 -9.14 -23.24 -23.44
CA LEU A 228 -10.01 -22.99 -22.29
C LEU A 228 -11.26 -23.89 -22.37
N ALA A 229 -12.02 -23.98 -21.29
CA ALA A 229 -13.26 -24.76 -21.25
C ALA A 229 -14.29 -24.29 -22.31
N ILE A 230 -14.25 -23.02 -22.67
CA ILE A 230 -14.91 -22.41 -23.83
C ILE A 230 -13.88 -21.56 -24.55
N PRO A 231 -13.65 -21.74 -25.86
CA PRO A 231 -12.75 -20.90 -26.65
C PRO A 231 -13.08 -19.41 -26.49
N PHE A 232 -12.04 -18.59 -26.28
CA PHE A 232 -12.20 -17.19 -25.89
C PHE A 232 -11.36 -16.25 -26.73
N ARG A 233 -11.88 -15.05 -27.01
CA ARG A 233 -11.13 -13.91 -27.56
C ARG A 233 -11.48 -12.64 -26.82
N CYS A 234 -10.54 -11.69 -26.75
CA CYS A 234 -10.85 -10.34 -26.31
C CYS A 234 -10.18 -9.29 -27.16
N CYS A 235 -10.79 -8.09 -27.23
CA CYS A 235 -10.29 -6.99 -28.03
C CYS A 235 -9.46 -6.02 -27.21
N ALA A 236 -8.38 -5.48 -27.82
CA ALA A 236 -7.56 -4.40 -27.30
C ALA A 236 -7.13 -3.48 -28.44
N GLY A 237 -6.98 -2.16 -28.19
CA GLY A 237 -6.47 -1.23 -29.17
C GLY A 237 -4.96 -1.07 -29.10
N ASP A 238 -4.21 -1.30 -30.19
CA ASP A 238 -2.79 -0.97 -30.29
C ASP A 238 -2.63 0.49 -30.71
N VAL A 239 -2.32 1.37 -29.75
CA VAL A 239 -2.23 2.83 -30.01
C VAL A 239 -1.02 3.24 -30.82
N LEU A 240 0.01 2.38 -30.98
CA LEU A 240 1.17 2.71 -31.80
C LEU A 240 0.93 2.38 -33.26
N ARG A 241 0.11 1.36 -33.54
CA ARG A 241 -0.21 0.94 -34.90
C ARG A 241 -1.56 1.44 -35.39
N GLY A 242 -2.42 1.91 -34.48
CA GLY A 242 -3.78 2.33 -34.80
C GLY A 242 -4.70 1.15 -35.19
N GLU A 243 -4.44 -0.03 -34.65
CA GLU A 243 -5.12 -1.27 -34.99
C GLU A 243 -5.99 -1.77 -33.83
N CYS A 244 -7.11 -2.39 -34.16
CA CYS A 244 -7.88 -3.18 -33.24
C CYS A 244 -7.35 -4.63 -33.25
N CYS A 245 -6.90 -5.10 -32.10
CA CYS A 245 -6.28 -6.41 -31.97
C CYS A 245 -7.20 -7.38 -31.24
N VAL A 246 -7.46 -8.53 -31.84
CA VAL A 246 -8.12 -9.66 -31.19
C VAL A 246 -7.05 -10.53 -30.53
N LEU A 247 -7.09 -10.64 -29.21
CA LEU A 247 -6.15 -11.40 -28.41
C LEU A 247 -6.67 -12.83 -28.21
N ASP A 248 -5.89 -13.81 -28.65
CA ASP A 248 -6.26 -15.24 -28.69
C ASP A 248 -5.28 -16.15 -27.94
N SER A 249 -4.18 -15.58 -27.45
CA SER A 249 -3.08 -16.37 -26.91
C SER A 249 -2.26 -15.57 -25.89
N GLY A 250 -1.37 -16.25 -25.19
CA GLY A 250 -0.51 -15.72 -24.15
C GLY A 250 -1.14 -15.85 -22.76
N SER A 251 -0.78 -14.98 -21.84
CA SER A 251 -1.36 -14.98 -20.48
C SER A 251 -2.74 -14.37 -20.49
N LEU A 252 -3.74 -15.12 -20.03
CA LEU A 252 -5.13 -14.65 -19.93
C LEU A 252 -5.25 -13.41 -19.03
N ALA A 253 -4.52 -13.36 -17.90
CA ALA A 253 -4.47 -12.18 -17.05
C ALA A 253 -3.99 -10.93 -17.79
N VAL A 254 -2.99 -11.09 -18.66
CA VAL A 254 -2.44 -10.00 -19.47
C VAL A 254 -3.43 -9.54 -20.53
N ALA A 255 -4.12 -10.47 -21.20
CA ALA A 255 -5.11 -10.17 -22.21
C ALA A 255 -6.31 -9.41 -21.61
N MET A 256 -6.85 -9.90 -20.47
CA MET A 256 -7.90 -9.20 -19.73
C MET A 256 -7.47 -7.78 -19.33
N ARG A 257 -6.24 -7.65 -18.79
CA ARG A 257 -5.72 -6.36 -18.35
C ARG A 257 -5.46 -5.40 -19.52
N ALA A 258 -5.03 -5.91 -20.67
CA ALA A 258 -4.87 -5.13 -21.89
C ALA A 258 -6.22 -4.60 -22.36
N SER A 259 -7.22 -5.49 -22.46
CA SER A 259 -8.57 -5.18 -22.92
C SER A 259 -9.28 -4.13 -22.06
N MET A 260 -8.96 -4.02 -20.75
CA MET A 260 -9.57 -3.06 -19.83
C MET A 260 -8.70 -1.81 -19.54
N SER A 261 -7.64 -1.57 -20.30
CA SER A 261 -6.71 -0.45 -20.09
C SER A 261 -7.29 0.88 -20.59
N VAL A 262 -8.36 1.38 -19.95
CA VAL A 262 -9.05 2.64 -20.33
C VAL A 262 -8.05 3.80 -20.37
N PRO A 263 -7.90 4.50 -21.51
CA PRO A 263 -6.99 5.63 -21.65
C PRO A 263 -7.21 6.72 -20.59
N GLY A 264 -6.11 7.23 -19.99
CA GLY A 264 -6.18 8.24 -18.93
C GLY A 264 -6.61 7.72 -17.56
N VAL A 265 -7.17 6.49 -17.46
CA VAL A 265 -7.49 5.83 -16.18
C VAL A 265 -6.39 4.85 -15.81
N PHE A 266 -6.12 3.89 -16.67
CA PHE A 266 -5.10 2.86 -16.42
C PHE A 266 -3.86 3.06 -17.28
N THR A 267 -2.73 2.62 -16.77
CA THR A 267 -1.50 2.53 -17.55
C THR A 267 -1.68 1.48 -18.67
N PRO A 268 -1.34 1.82 -19.93
CA PRO A 268 -1.37 0.87 -21.03
C PRO A 268 -0.49 -0.36 -20.78
N VAL A 269 -0.86 -1.49 -21.34
CA VAL A 269 -0.07 -2.72 -21.28
C VAL A 269 0.94 -2.71 -22.42
N VAL A 270 2.23 -2.74 -22.07
CA VAL A 270 3.32 -2.81 -23.04
C VAL A 270 3.80 -4.25 -23.15
N THR A 271 3.72 -4.83 -24.33
CA THR A 271 4.15 -6.20 -24.61
C THR A 271 5.61 -6.27 -25.06
N ARG A 272 6.14 -7.47 -25.14
CA ARG A 272 7.54 -7.75 -25.52
C ARG A 272 7.87 -7.31 -26.95
N ASP A 273 6.92 -7.48 -27.85
CA ASP A 273 6.99 -7.05 -29.26
C ASP A 273 6.74 -5.54 -29.45
N ARG A 274 6.80 -4.77 -28.34
CA ARG A 274 6.64 -3.30 -28.30
C ARG A 274 5.25 -2.81 -28.72
N ARG A 275 4.22 -3.63 -28.63
CA ARG A 275 2.84 -3.16 -28.75
C ARG A 275 2.43 -2.42 -27.49
N VAL A 276 1.55 -1.44 -27.64
CA VAL A 276 1.03 -0.65 -26.53
C VAL A 276 -0.48 -0.75 -26.54
N TYR A 277 -0.99 -1.65 -25.71
CA TYR A 277 -2.42 -1.93 -25.65
C TYR A 277 -3.16 -1.01 -24.69
N VAL A 278 -4.27 -0.50 -25.18
CA VAL A 278 -5.31 0.20 -24.41
C VAL A 278 -6.62 -0.58 -24.51
N ASP A 279 -7.66 -0.13 -23.79
CA ASP A 279 -9.00 -0.73 -23.78
C ASP A 279 -9.53 -0.91 -25.22
N GLY A 280 -10.05 -2.11 -25.50
CA GLY A 280 -10.65 -2.44 -26.78
C GLY A 280 -11.88 -1.60 -27.14
N GLY A 281 -12.53 -1.01 -26.13
CA GLY A 281 -13.66 -0.11 -26.33
C GLY A 281 -13.35 1.16 -27.13
N VAL A 282 -12.06 1.45 -27.39
CA VAL A 282 -11.67 2.55 -28.29
C VAL A 282 -11.94 2.21 -29.75
N CYS A 283 -11.98 0.93 -30.13
CA CYS A 283 -12.10 0.45 -31.49
C CYS A 283 -13.24 -0.56 -31.71
N ASP A 284 -13.42 -1.52 -30.82
CA ASP A 284 -14.47 -2.53 -30.89
C ASP A 284 -15.01 -2.88 -29.49
N ASN A 285 -16.11 -2.26 -29.12
CA ASN A 285 -16.69 -2.41 -27.79
C ASN A 285 -17.64 -3.62 -27.65
N LEU A 286 -18.14 -4.19 -28.75
CA LEU A 286 -18.95 -5.41 -28.79
C LEU A 286 -18.42 -6.30 -29.93
N PRO A 287 -17.42 -7.16 -29.68
CA PRO A 287 -16.62 -7.81 -30.72
C PRO A 287 -17.34 -9.00 -31.37
N ILE A 288 -18.42 -8.72 -32.11
CA ILE A 288 -19.22 -9.73 -32.80
C ILE A 288 -18.42 -10.37 -33.95
N ASP A 289 -17.66 -9.58 -34.69
CA ASP A 289 -16.85 -10.07 -35.81
C ASP A 289 -15.81 -11.11 -35.33
N ALA A 290 -15.27 -10.94 -34.12
CA ALA A 290 -14.38 -11.92 -33.53
C ALA A 290 -15.11 -13.25 -33.22
N ALA A 291 -16.34 -13.22 -32.76
CA ALA A 291 -17.14 -14.42 -32.51
C ALA A 291 -17.47 -15.16 -33.82
N LEU A 292 -17.89 -14.43 -34.85
CA LEU A 292 -18.15 -14.97 -36.18
C LEU A 292 -16.90 -15.59 -36.81
N ALA A 293 -15.75 -14.91 -36.65
CA ALA A 293 -14.46 -15.44 -37.14
C ALA A 293 -14.00 -16.70 -36.38
N MET A 294 -14.47 -16.94 -35.16
CA MET A 294 -14.24 -18.20 -34.43
C MET A 294 -15.12 -19.33 -34.92
N GLY A 295 -16.13 -19.07 -35.73
CA GLY A 295 -17.08 -20.05 -36.25
C GLY A 295 -18.46 -20.02 -35.57
N ALA A 296 -18.81 -18.94 -34.87
CA ALA A 296 -20.17 -18.79 -34.36
C ALA A 296 -21.17 -18.58 -35.51
N ASP A 297 -22.20 -19.42 -35.57
CA ASP A 297 -23.29 -19.32 -36.56
C ASP A 297 -24.41 -18.41 -36.05
N ARG A 298 -24.60 -18.36 -34.73
CA ARG A 298 -25.59 -17.55 -34.03
C ARG A 298 -24.97 -16.85 -32.83
N VAL A 299 -25.45 -15.66 -32.52
CA VAL A 299 -24.82 -14.81 -31.52
C VAL A 299 -25.85 -14.24 -30.53
N ILE A 300 -25.55 -14.40 -29.26
CA ILE A 300 -26.18 -13.63 -28.17
C ILE A 300 -25.25 -12.47 -27.82
N GLY A 301 -25.71 -11.23 -28.03
CA GLY A 301 -24.98 -10.02 -27.71
C GLY A 301 -25.48 -9.38 -26.43
N VAL A 302 -24.54 -9.01 -25.53
CA VAL A 302 -24.88 -8.29 -24.29
C VAL A 302 -24.20 -6.93 -24.31
N ASN A 303 -25.00 -5.86 -24.44
CA ASN A 303 -24.47 -4.50 -24.49
C ASN A 303 -24.84 -3.69 -23.22
N VAL A 304 -23.83 -3.29 -22.46
CA VAL A 304 -23.96 -2.50 -21.22
C VAL A 304 -23.46 -1.06 -21.38
N SER A 305 -23.13 -0.66 -22.60
CA SER A 305 -22.44 0.62 -22.86
C SER A 305 -23.36 1.79 -23.25
N THR A 306 -24.57 1.51 -23.73
CA THR A 306 -25.40 2.46 -24.52
C THR A 306 -26.17 3.45 -23.69
N GLN A 307 -26.54 3.18 -22.46
CA GLN A 307 -27.39 4.09 -21.68
C GLN A 307 -26.54 5.16 -20.99
N ASN A 308 -26.80 6.43 -21.21
CA ASN A 308 -26.22 7.64 -20.61
C ASN A 308 -24.81 8.06 -21.08
N ALA A 309 -24.35 7.62 -22.24
CA ALA A 309 -23.12 8.17 -22.84
C ALA A 309 -23.24 9.67 -23.17
N TYR A 310 -24.48 10.16 -23.30
CA TYR A 310 -24.83 11.50 -23.78
C TYR A 310 -25.46 12.41 -22.72
N GLU A 311 -25.49 12.00 -21.45
CA GLU A 311 -26.07 12.85 -20.41
C GLU A 311 -25.25 14.14 -20.25
N TYR A 312 -25.86 15.27 -20.55
CA TYR A 312 -25.23 16.59 -20.40
C TYR A 312 -24.97 16.86 -18.91
N ASN A 313 -23.74 16.96 -18.54
CA ASN A 313 -23.33 17.40 -17.19
C ASN A 313 -22.44 18.64 -17.34
N PRO A 314 -22.86 19.82 -16.86
CA PRO A 314 -22.11 21.07 -17.02
C PRO A 314 -20.74 21.08 -16.35
N THR A 315 -20.44 20.08 -15.48
CA THR A 315 -19.14 19.95 -14.81
C THR A 315 -18.15 19.01 -15.55
N PHE A 316 -18.15 19.05 -16.88
CA PHE A 316 -17.23 18.25 -17.70
C PHE A 316 -15.76 18.66 -17.46
N GLY A 317 -15.01 17.84 -16.71
CA GLY A 317 -13.57 17.98 -16.64
C GLY A 317 -12.89 17.44 -17.92
N LEU A 318 -11.75 18.04 -18.27
CA LEU A 318 -10.93 17.67 -19.44
C LEU A 318 -10.70 16.13 -19.57
N ARG A 319 -10.49 15.45 -18.46
CA ARG A 319 -10.31 13.99 -18.42
C ARG A 319 -11.53 13.23 -18.96
N ARG A 320 -12.74 13.66 -18.61
CA ARG A 320 -13.99 13.01 -19.06
C ARG A 320 -14.19 13.24 -20.56
N ILE A 321 -13.88 14.44 -21.04
CA ILE A 321 -13.92 14.77 -22.47
C ILE A 321 -12.97 13.85 -23.25
N LEU A 322 -11.71 13.75 -22.83
CA LEU A 322 -10.72 12.91 -23.49
C LEU A 322 -11.12 11.42 -23.48
N ASN A 323 -11.64 10.92 -22.35
CA ASN A 323 -12.09 9.55 -22.26
C ASN A 323 -13.28 9.26 -23.17
N ASN A 324 -14.30 10.12 -23.14
CA ASN A 324 -15.48 9.97 -24.00
C ASN A 324 -15.12 10.05 -25.49
N SER A 325 -14.22 10.99 -25.85
CA SER A 325 -13.73 11.10 -27.22
C SER A 325 -12.99 9.84 -27.68
N ALA A 326 -12.16 9.24 -26.80
CA ALA A 326 -11.44 8.01 -27.13
C ALA A 326 -12.38 6.80 -27.31
N MET A 327 -13.47 6.72 -26.55
CA MET A 327 -14.41 5.60 -26.57
C MET A 327 -15.58 5.76 -27.55
N TYR A 328 -15.72 6.94 -28.16
CA TYR A 328 -16.87 7.28 -28.98
C TYR A 328 -17.12 6.32 -30.15
N PHE A 329 -16.06 5.99 -30.88
CA PHE A 329 -16.16 5.09 -32.03
C PHE A 329 -16.62 3.69 -31.65
N GLY A 330 -15.99 3.10 -30.64
CA GLY A 330 -16.33 1.74 -30.20
C GLY A 330 -17.74 1.64 -29.60
N ILE A 331 -18.24 2.68 -28.91
CA ILE A 331 -19.61 2.72 -28.39
C ILE A 331 -20.63 2.76 -29.54
N ARG A 332 -20.35 3.58 -30.57
CA ARG A 332 -21.22 3.67 -31.76
C ARG A 332 -21.23 2.34 -32.52
N LYS A 333 -20.06 1.76 -32.79
CA LYS A 333 -19.96 0.45 -33.44
C LYS A 333 -20.72 -0.62 -32.67
N ALA A 334 -20.66 -0.63 -31.33
CA ALA A 334 -21.38 -1.60 -30.51
C ALA A 334 -22.92 -1.52 -30.68
N GLN A 335 -23.49 -0.34 -30.94
CA GLN A 335 -24.93 -0.19 -31.23
C GLN A 335 -25.30 -0.77 -32.59
N GLU A 336 -24.43 -0.57 -33.59
CA GLU A 336 -24.62 -1.12 -34.93
C GLU A 336 -24.46 -2.66 -34.89
N ASP A 337 -23.43 -3.17 -34.18
CA ASP A 337 -23.18 -4.59 -34.03
C ASP A 337 -24.24 -5.34 -33.23
N LEU A 338 -24.87 -4.69 -32.24
CA LEU A 338 -25.94 -5.31 -31.47
C LEU A 338 -27.16 -5.72 -32.35
N GLN A 339 -27.43 -4.95 -33.40
CA GLN A 339 -28.50 -5.25 -34.36
C GLN A 339 -28.21 -6.48 -35.22
N ARG A 340 -26.97 -6.94 -35.25
CA ARG A 340 -26.52 -8.15 -35.97
C ARG A 340 -26.63 -9.42 -35.10
N CYS A 341 -26.95 -9.28 -33.81
CA CYS A 341 -27.11 -10.41 -32.91
C CYS A 341 -28.48 -11.05 -33.08
N ASP A 342 -28.53 -12.39 -32.98
CA ASP A 342 -29.78 -13.14 -32.99
C ASP A 342 -30.62 -12.87 -31.74
N VAL A 343 -29.95 -12.66 -30.59
CA VAL A 343 -30.59 -12.18 -29.36
C VAL A 343 -29.77 -11.03 -28.81
N ALA A 344 -30.38 -9.89 -28.57
CA ALA A 344 -29.80 -8.70 -28.00
C ALA A 344 -30.25 -8.50 -26.55
N ILE A 345 -29.31 -8.40 -25.61
CA ILE A 345 -29.60 -8.17 -24.19
C ILE A 345 -29.04 -6.80 -23.81
N GLU A 346 -29.89 -5.85 -23.46
CA GLU A 346 -29.54 -4.53 -22.99
C GLU A 346 -30.12 -4.29 -21.58
N PRO A 347 -29.34 -4.51 -20.52
CA PRO A 347 -29.78 -4.20 -19.16
C PRO A 347 -30.08 -2.72 -18.98
N ASN A 348 -31.19 -2.37 -18.34
CA ASN A 348 -31.46 -0.98 -17.95
C ASN A 348 -30.53 -0.60 -16.77
N LEU A 349 -29.50 0.19 -17.08
CA LEU A 349 -28.49 0.66 -16.13
C LEU A 349 -28.57 2.18 -15.90
N GLU A 350 -29.78 2.74 -16.00
CA GLU A 350 -30.01 4.15 -15.70
C GLU A 350 -29.56 4.52 -14.27
N GLY A 351 -28.88 5.67 -14.13
CA GLY A 351 -28.28 6.12 -12.88
C GLY A 351 -26.94 5.45 -12.53
N MET A 352 -26.49 4.42 -13.28
CA MET A 352 -25.21 3.74 -13.07
C MET A 352 -24.14 4.26 -14.04
N THR A 353 -22.97 4.60 -13.50
CA THR A 353 -21.82 5.06 -14.31
C THR A 353 -20.76 3.96 -14.42
N SER A 354 -19.83 4.12 -15.36
CA SER A 354 -18.67 3.19 -15.51
C SER A 354 -17.76 3.11 -14.27
N SER A 355 -17.96 3.98 -13.26
CA SER A 355 -17.19 4.00 -12.00
C SER A 355 -18.00 3.62 -10.76
N THR A 356 -19.27 3.24 -10.89
CA THR A 356 -20.19 2.95 -9.77
C THR A 356 -20.03 1.49 -9.28
N PHE A 357 -18.83 1.07 -8.92
CA PHE A 357 -18.58 -0.29 -8.42
C PHE A 357 -19.25 -0.58 -7.07
N SER A 358 -19.59 0.45 -6.29
CA SER A 358 -20.31 0.30 -5.01
C SER A 358 -21.71 -0.30 -5.17
N SER A 359 -22.33 -0.15 -6.35
CA SER A 359 -23.64 -0.69 -6.67
C SER A 359 -23.58 -2.04 -7.41
N GLY A 360 -22.47 -2.76 -7.29
CA GLY A 360 -22.24 -3.99 -8.07
C GLY A 360 -23.34 -5.03 -7.98
N ARG A 361 -23.98 -5.21 -6.80
CA ARG A 361 -25.10 -6.14 -6.63
C ARG A 361 -26.34 -5.72 -7.42
N GLU A 362 -26.65 -4.43 -7.41
CA GLU A 362 -27.80 -3.90 -8.15
C GLU A 362 -27.57 -4.00 -9.65
N ILE A 363 -26.36 -3.67 -10.13
CA ILE A 363 -25.98 -3.81 -11.54
C ILE A 363 -26.10 -5.28 -11.99
N GLU A 364 -25.59 -6.20 -11.21
CA GLU A 364 -25.70 -7.65 -11.46
C GLU A 364 -27.18 -8.09 -11.55
N GLN A 365 -28.02 -7.67 -10.60
CA GLN A 365 -29.44 -7.99 -10.58
C GLN A 365 -30.19 -7.45 -11.81
N ARG A 366 -29.85 -6.24 -12.27
CA ARG A 366 -30.43 -5.67 -13.48
C ARG A 366 -30.02 -6.48 -14.73
N GLY A 367 -28.78 -6.97 -14.78
CA GLY A 367 -28.33 -7.87 -15.83
C GLY A 367 -29.07 -9.20 -15.85
N TYR A 368 -29.31 -9.77 -14.68
CA TYR A 368 -30.09 -11.01 -14.54
C TYR A 368 -31.55 -10.84 -15.04
N LEU A 369 -32.22 -9.76 -14.62
CA LEU A 369 -33.58 -9.46 -15.05
C LEU A 369 -33.68 -9.20 -16.56
N ALA A 370 -32.68 -8.53 -17.16
CA ALA A 370 -32.65 -8.30 -18.60
C ALA A 370 -32.52 -9.61 -19.39
N ALA A 371 -31.72 -10.56 -18.93
CA ALA A 371 -31.61 -11.87 -19.55
C ALA A 371 -32.91 -12.69 -19.38
N LEU A 372 -33.58 -12.61 -18.24
CA LEU A 372 -34.88 -13.25 -18.03
C LEU A 372 -35.96 -12.65 -18.92
N ALA A 373 -35.92 -11.36 -19.19
CA ALA A 373 -36.86 -10.71 -20.13
C ALA A 373 -36.74 -11.27 -21.57
N GLN A 374 -35.53 -11.72 -21.95
CA GLN A 374 -35.25 -12.35 -23.24
C GLN A 374 -35.31 -13.89 -23.20
N ARG A 375 -35.77 -14.46 -22.07
CA ARG A 375 -35.76 -15.92 -21.85
C ARG A 375 -36.37 -16.72 -23.01
N GLU A 376 -37.52 -16.31 -23.49
CA GLU A 376 -38.22 -17.03 -24.56
C GLU A 376 -37.46 -17.05 -25.87
N GLU A 377 -36.81 -15.91 -26.21
CA GLU A 377 -36.02 -15.81 -27.43
C GLU A 377 -34.73 -16.62 -27.30
N ILE A 378 -34.07 -16.57 -26.16
CA ILE A 378 -32.86 -17.35 -25.87
C ILE A 378 -33.21 -18.85 -25.97
N MET A 379 -34.30 -19.29 -25.36
CA MET A 379 -34.73 -20.69 -25.34
C MET A 379 -35.12 -21.15 -26.75
N ARG A 380 -35.87 -20.33 -27.52
CA ARG A 380 -36.21 -20.64 -28.92
C ARG A 380 -34.94 -20.77 -29.77
N LEU A 381 -33.99 -19.84 -29.66
CA LEU A 381 -32.72 -19.92 -30.37
C LEU A 381 -32.00 -21.23 -30.04
N ALA A 382 -31.84 -21.53 -28.75
CA ALA A 382 -31.14 -22.75 -28.30
C ALA A 382 -31.84 -24.05 -28.79
N GLN A 383 -33.15 -24.09 -28.75
CA GLN A 383 -33.95 -25.22 -29.29
C GLN A 383 -33.78 -25.40 -30.79
N ARG A 384 -33.84 -24.30 -31.57
CA ARG A 384 -33.62 -24.33 -33.04
C ARG A 384 -32.20 -24.77 -33.39
N MET A 385 -31.23 -24.53 -32.50
CA MET A 385 -29.85 -25.05 -32.66
C MET A 385 -29.69 -26.50 -32.18
N GLY A 386 -30.79 -27.20 -31.81
CA GLY A 386 -30.77 -28.59 -31.36
C GLY A 386 -30.15 -28.78 -29.97
N ARG A 387 -30.09 -27.74 -29.17
CA ARG A 387 -29.52 -27.81 -27.83
C ARG A 387 -30.55 -28.33 -26.83
N LYS A 388 -30.10 -29.20 -25.94
CA LYS A 388 -30.91 -29.62 -24.80
C LYS A 388 -30.93 -28.48 -23.79
N VAL A 389 -32.06 -27.85 -23.64
CA VAL A 389 -32.31 -26.76 -22.68
C VAL A 389 -33.01 -27.32 -21.44
N GLY A 390 -32.71 -26.77 -20.28
CA GLY A 390 -33.31 -27.15 -18.99
C GLY A 390 -32.69 -28.37 -18.32
N VAL A 391 -31.64 -28.98 -18.83
CA VAL A 391 -31.02 -30.16 -18.26
C VAL A 391 -29.64 -29.85 -17.68
N GLY A 392 -29.57 -29.78 -16.37
CA GLY A 392 -28.36 -29.80 -15.60
C GLY A 392 -27.56 -28.51 -15.66
N ALA A 393 -27.12 -28.04 -14.52
CA ALA A 393 -26.13 -26.94 -14.45
C ALA A 393 -24.95 -27.30 -15.38
N PRO A 394 -24.44 -26.34 -16.16
CA PRO A 394 -23.19 -26.50 -16.89
C PRO A 394 -22.16 -27.05 -15.93
N CYS A 395 -21.30 -27.94 -16.41
CA CYS A 395 -20.18 -28.46 -15.63
C CYS A 395 -19.37 -27.26 -15.15
N GLY A 396 -19.69 -26.74 -13.96
CA GLY A 396 -18.95 -25.68 -13.34
C GLY A 396 -17.51 -26.16 -13.18
N PHE A 397 -16.57 -25.25 -13.26
CA PHE A 397 -15.20 -25.56 -12.92
C PHE A 397 -15.19 -26.15 -11.51
N ASP A 398 -14.78 -27.40 -11.38
CA ASP A 398 -14.57 -27.98 -10.08
C ASP A 398 -13.47 -27.19 -9.39
N THR A 399 -13.85 -26.20 -8.59
CA THR A 399 -12.92 -25.36 -7.84
C THR A 399 -12.05 -26.19 -6.89
N ARG A 400 -12.43 -27.44 -6.62
CA ARG A 400 -11.60 -28.42 -5.90
C ARG A 400 -10.43 -28.94 -6.75
N ARG A 401 -10.50 -28.81 -8.08
CA ARG A 401 -9.38 -29.05 -9.01
C ARG A 401 -8.59 -27.80 -9.34
N LEU A 402 -8.82 -26.68 -8.65
CA LEU A 402 -7.91 -25.55 -8.70
C LEU A 402 -6.50 -26.08 -8.44
N LEU A 403 -5.61 -25.90 -9.40
CA LEU A 403 -4.22 -26.32 -9.29
C LEU A 403 -3.63 -25.74 -8.01
N ASP A 404 -3.60 -26.52 -6.92
CA ASP A 404 -2.97 -26.08 -5.66
C ASP A 404 -1.52 -25.68 -5.91
N SER A 405 -0.88 -26.36 -6.87
CA SER A 405 0.51 -26.08 -7.23
C SER A 405 0.82 -26.48 -8.68
N VAL A 406 1.76 -25.79 -9.26
CA VAL A 406 2.31 -26.04 -10.59
C VAL A 406 3.76 -26.47 -10.44
N ALA A 407 4.11 -27.62 -11.03
CA ALA A 407 5.51 -28.04 -11.10
C ALA A 407 6.26 -27.21 -12.13
N ILE A 408 7.40 -26.67 -11.73
CA ILE A 408 8.33 -25.93 -12.59
C ILE A 408 9.71 -26.58 -12.53
N ASP A 409 10.39 -26.63 -13.67
CA ASP A 409 11.72 -27.20 -13.80
C ASP A 409 12.80 -26.11 -13.80
N SER A 410 12.50 -24.91 -14.28
CA SER A 410 13.42 -23.77 -14.29
C SER A 410 12.68 -22.44 -14.20
N ILE A 411 13.41 -21.37 -13.88
CA ILE A 411 12.91 -19.99 -13.80
C ILE A 411 13.69 -19.13 -14.77
N VAL A 412 12.99 -18.47 -15.67
CA VAL A 412 13.55 -17.54 -16.66
C VAL A 412 13.12 -16.13 -16.27
N VAL A 413 14.08 -15.27 -15.98
CA VAL A 413 13.81 -13.85 -15.73
C VAL A 413 14.15 -13.05 -16.98
N GLU A 414 13.16 -12.40 -17.55
CA GLU A 414 13.28 -11.66 -18.81
C GLU A 414 13.61 -10.21 -18.55
N LEU A 415 14.90 -9.92 -18.46
CA LEU A 415 15.47 -8.58 -18.30
C LEU A 415 16.76 -8.46 -19.11
N GLU A 416 16.98 -7.31 -19.75
CA GLU A 416 18.23 -7.03 -20.50
C GLU A 416 19.42 -6.88 -19.54
N SER A 417 19.23 -6.21 -18.41
CA SER A 417 20.28 -5.96 -17.42
C SER A 417 20.59 -7.21 -16.61
N LEU A 418 21.78 -7.77 -16.77
CA LEU A 418 22.24 -8.94 -16.01
C LEU A 418 22.21 -8.73 -14.47
N PRO A 419 22.66 -7.58 -13.91
CA PRO A 419 22.54 -7.32 -12.48
C PRO A 419 21.09 -7.30 -11.99
N LEU A 420 20.17 -6.65 -12.72
CA LEU A 420 18.75 -6.61 -12.36
C LEU A 420 18.09 -7.98 -12.51
N ARG A 421 18.50 -8.79 -13.51
CA ARG A 421 18.03 -10.17 -13.69
C ARG A 421 18.39 -11.04 -12.49
N ARG A 422 19.65 -11.01 -12.04
CA ARG A 422 20.12 -11.72 -10.85
C ARG A 422 19.40 -11.24 -9.58
N PHE A 423 19.23 -9.94 -9.49
CA PHE A 423 18.50 -9.33 -8.36
C PHE A 423 17.05 -9.80 -8.32
N ALA A 424 16.32 -9.72 -9.46
CA ALA A 424 14.93 -10.15 -9.54
C ALA A 424 14.76 -11.64 -9.19
N LEU A 425 15.61 -12.52 -9.72
CA LEU A 425 15.58 -13.94 -9.41
C LEU A 425 15.74 -14.18 -7.89
N ASN A 426 16.72 -13.54 -7.28
CA ASN A 426 17.00 -13.73 -5.85
C ASN A 426 15.93 -13.06 -4.95
N ALA A 427 15.44 -11.87 -5.34
CA ALA A 427 14.39 -11.15 -4.61
C ALA A 427 13.06 -11.89 -4.63
N SER A 428 12.72 -12.58 -5.73
CA SER A 428 11.52 -13.42 -5.83
C SER A 428 11.47 -14.55 -4.79
N GLN A 429 12.64 -15.00 -4.31
CA GLN A 429 12.81 -16.14 -3.39
C GLN A 429 12.23 -17.47 -3.90
N LEU A 430 11.90 -17.53 -5.18
CA LEU A 430 11.47 -18.76 -5.83
C LEU A 430 12.67 -19.70 -6.08
N LYS A 431 12.38 -20.96 -6.16
CA LYS A 431 13.38 -22.01 -6.44
C LYS A 431 12.85 -22.92 -7.57
N ALA A 432 13.75 -23.47 -8.36
CA ALA A 432 13.46 -24.52 -9.32
C ALA A 432 14.57 -25.58 -9.27
N PRO A 433 14.27 -26.87 -9.49
CA PRO A 433 12.91 -27.41 -9.71
C PRO A 433 12.09 -27.40 -8.42
N SER A 434 10.80 -27.11 -8.52
CA SER A 434 9.86 -27.14 -7.37
C SER A 434 8.40 -27.11 -7.81
N LYS A 435 7.50 -27.36 -6.84
CA LYS A 435 6.08 -27.05 -7.02
C LYS A 435 5.82 -25.66 -6.44
N ILE A 436 5.26 -24.78 -7.24
CA ILE A 436 4.89 -23.42 -6.85
C ILE A 436 3.38 -23.31 -6.69
N THR A 437 2.96 -22.57 -5.66
CA THR A 437 1.56 -22.24 -5.42
C THR A 437 1.27 -20.78 -5.82
N GLN A 438 0.01 -20.43 -5.96
CA GLN A 438 -0.39 -19.05 -6.15
C GLN A 438 0.16 -18.12 -5.03
N ALA A 439 0.14 -18.59 -3.77
CA ALA A 439 0.69 -17.85 -2.63
C ALA A 439 2.22 -17.65 -2.72
N ASN A 440 2.96 -18.57 -3.35
CA ASN A 440 4.39 -18.39 -3.62
C ASN A 440 4.59 -17.28 -4.66
N MET A 441 3.78 -17.28 -5.71
CA MET A 441 3.85 -16.25 -6.76
C MET A 441 3.46 -14.87 -6.24
N GLN A 442 2.41 -14.78 -5.40
CA GLN A 442 2.03 -13.52 -4.76
C GLN A 442 3.17 -12.96 -3.90
N ARG A 443 3.82 -13.79 -3.08
CA ARG A 443 4.99 -13.38 -2.29
C ARG A 443 6.17 -12.94 -3.18
N ALA A 444 6.40 -13.63 -4.28
CA ALA A 444 7.44 -13.25 -5.23
C ALA A 444 7.16 -11.89 -5.87
N SER A 445 5.92 -11.66 -6.31
CA SER A 445 5.45 -10.38 -6.82
C SER A 445 5.59 -9.27 -5.78
N ASP A 446 5.10 -9.49 -4.54
CA ASP A 446 5.22 -8.52 -3.44
C ASP A 446 6.68 -8.16 -3.13
N ASN A 447 7.60 -9.14 -3.12
CA ASN A 447 9.02 -8.90 -2.90
C ASN A 447 9.65 -8.08 -4.04
N LEU A 448 9.32 -8.40 -5.29
CA LEU A 448 9.84 -7.69 -6.46
C LEU A 448 9.40 -6.23 -6.46
N ILE A 449 8.10 -5.98 -6.28
CA ILE A 449 7.52 -4.64 -6.31
C ILE A 449 7.88 -3.86 -5.05
N GLY A 450 7.82 -4.52 -3.89
CA GLY A 450 8.21 -3.95 -2.61
C GLY A 450 9.66 -3.48 -2.58
N SER A 451 10.53 -4.02 -3.42
CA SER A 451 11.91 -3.57 -3.59
C SER A 451 12.04 -2.15 -4.16
N GLY A 452 10.99 -1.64 -4.83
CA GLY A 452 11.00 -0.36 -5.52
C GLY A 452 11.80 -0.32 -6.83
N TYR A 453 12.41 -1.45 -7.26
CA TYR A 453 13.12 -1.56 -8.55
C TYR A 453 12.20 -1.96 -9.70
N PHE A 454 11.01 -2.49 -9.39
CA PHE A 454 10.02 -2.91 -10.37
C PHE A 454 8.66 -2.30 -10.05
N THR A 455 7.87 -2.02 -11.09
CA THR A 455 6.51 -1.47 -10.97
C THR A 455 5.45 -2.56 -10.91
N HIS A 456 5.63 -3.62 -11.68
CA HIS A 456 4.79 -4.81 -11.71
C HIS A 456 5.59 -6.01 -12.24
N CYS A 457 5.08 -7.21 -12.04
CA CYS A 457 5.66 -8.44 -12.55
C CYS A 457 4.58 -9.26 -13.26
N ILE A 458 4.76 -9.49 -14.55
CA ILE A 458 3.96 -10.43 -15.33
C ILE A 458 4.62 -11.80 -15.24
N TYR A 459 3.83 -12.87 -15.21
CA TYR A 459 4.37 -14.22 -15.20
C TYR A 459 3.47 -15.22 -15.94
N TYR A 460 4.07 -16.28 -16.44
CA TYR A 460 3.39 -17.44 -17.04
C TYR A 460 4.28 -18.68 -16.97
N VAL A 461 3.70 -19.85 -17.15
CA VAL A 461 4.42 -21.12 -17.21
C VAL A 461 4.25 -21.67 -18.63
N ASP A 462 5.36 -21.95 -19.31
CA ASP A 462 5.33 -22.52 -20.66
C ASP A 462 5.13 -24.06 -20.67
N GLU A 463 5.03 -24.63 -21.88
CA GLU A 463 4.84 -26.07 -22.09
C GLU A 463 6.02 -26.90 -21.57
N GLN A 464 7.23 -26.34 -21.54
CA GLN A 464 8.46 -26.95 -21.01
C GLN A 464 8.57 -26.78 -19.49
N ARG A 465 7.48 -26.39 -18.82
CA ARG A 465 7.44 -26.16 -17.36
C ARG A 465 8.44 -25.12 -16.87
N ARG A 466 8.82 -24.16 -17.71
CA ARG A 466 9.65 -23.02 -17.32
C ARG A 466 8.73 -21.90 -16.84
N LEU A 467 9.01 -21.37 -15.65
CA LEU A 467 8.36 -20.19 -15.15
C LEU A 467 9.05 -18.94 -15.71
N HIS A 468 8.35 -18.19 -16.53
CA HIS A 468 8.80 -16.89 -17.03
C HIS A 468 8.37 -15.78 -16.09
N LEU A 469 9.32 -14.98 -15.62
CA LEU A 469 9.10 -13.76 -14.86
C LEU A 469 9.50 -12.56 -15.71
N LEU A 470 8.57 -11.64 -15.93
CA LEU A 470 8.74 -10.41 -16.71
C LEU A 470 8.54 -9.19 -15.77
N PRO A 471 9.47 -8.93 -14.85
CA PRO A 471 9.37 -7.77 -13.98
C PRO A 471 9.65 -6.49 -14.77
N GLN A 472 8.73 -5.54 -14.71
CA GLN A 472 8.88 -4.26 -15.42
C GLN A 472 9.75 -3.31 -14.59
N PRO A 473 10.92 -2.89 -15.08
CA PRO A 473 11.80 -1.99 -14.35
C PRO A 473 11.15 -0.64 -14.06
N ALA A 474 11.31 -0.16 -12.83
CA ALA A 474 10.92 1.18 -12.45
C ALA A 474 11.77 2.24 -13.18
N PRO A 475 11.28 3.45 -13.38
CA PRO A 475 12.08 4.53 -13.96
C PRO A 475 13.37 4.74 -13.16
N ARG A 476 14.51 4.85 -13.88
CA ARG A 476 15.83 5.03 -13.25
C ARG A 476 15.90 6.32 -12.42
N PHE A 477 15.22 7.35 -12.87
CA PHE A 477 15.14 8.64 -12.19
C PHE A 477 13.68 9.05 -12.02
N VAL A 478 13.31 9.44 -10.81
CA VAL A 478 11.96 9.93 -10.47
C VAL A 478 12.11 11.20 -9.65
N MET A 479 11.43 12.26 -10.07
CA MET A 479 11.27 13.49 -9.31
C MET A 479 9.83 13.56 -8.82
N SER A 480 9.64 13.79 -7.53
CA SER A 480 8.34 13.83 -6.86
C SER A 480 8.16 15.16 -6.16
N PHE A 481 6.95 15.69 -6.22
CA PHE A 481 6.60 16.99 -5.66
C PHE A 481 5.48 16.84 -4.64
N ALA A 482 5.62 17.54 -3.54
CA ALA A 482 4.60 17.64 -2.51
C ALA A 482 4.57 19.07 -1.94
N ALA A 483 3.49 19.39 -1.26
CA ALA A 483 3.36 20.64 -0.52
C ALA A 483 2.87 20.31 0.90
N ASN A 484 3.20 21.17 1.83
CA ASN A 484 2.72 21.11 3.19
C ASN A 484 2.46 22.52 3.72
N VAL A 485 1.38 22.66 4.50
CA VAL A 485 1.08 23.89 5.25
C VAL A 485 0.70 23.45 6.67
N ASN A 486 1.37 23.98 7.66
CA ASN A 486 1.03 23.73 9.07
C ASN A 486 1.47 24.88 9.98
N ASP A 487 0.95 24.88 11.19
CA ASP A 487 1.18 25.93 12.18
C ASP A 487 2.63 26.02 12.66
N ALA A 488 3.40 24.92 12.57
CA ALA A 488 4.76 24.86 13.10
C ALA A 488 5.80 25.45 12.14
N TRP A 489 5.59 25.26 10.81
CA TRP A 489 6.58 25.63 9.78
C TRP A 489 6.04 26.55 8.71
N GLY A 490 4.73 26.84 8.74
CA GLY A 490 4.07 27.57 7.66
C GLY A 490 3.96 26.76 6.38
N ALA A 491 3.98 27.42 5.24
CA ALA A 491 3.94 26.79 3.94
C ALA A 491 5.30 26.26 3.51
N SER A 492 5.34 25.09 2.90
CA SER A 492 6.54 24.45 2.38
C SER A 492 6.28 23.70 1.08
N ALA A 493 7.23 23.73 0.16
CA ALA A 493 7.30 22.90 -1.01
C ALA A 493 8.35 21.80 -0.78
N ILE A 494 8.00 20.56 -1.15
CA ILE A 494 8.89 19.41 -0.97
C ILE A 494 9.20 18.83 -2.35
N VAL A 495 10.49 18.74 -2.65
CA VAL A 495 10.99 18.09 -3.86
C VAL A 495 11.77 16.86 -3.44
N ARG A 496 11.43 15.69 -4.01
CA ARG A 496 12.16 14.45 -3.81
C ARG A 496 12.67 13.92 -5.13
N MET A 497 13.92 13.51 -5.14
CA MET A 497 14.58 12.92 -6.29
C MET A 497 15.04 11.52 -5.91
N ARG A 498 14.68 10.55 -6.72
CA ARG A 498 15.13 9.16 -6.61
C ARG A 498 15.90 8.76 -7.84
N MET A 499 17.06 8.17 -7.67
CA MET A 499 17.85 7.56 -8.72
C MET A 499 18.14 6.11 -8.38
N LEU A 500 17.71 5.18 -9.24
CA LEU A 500 18.01 3.76 -9.13
C LEU A 500 19.29 3.44 -9.91
N ASN A 501 20.13 2.61 -9.30
CA ASN A 501 21.39 2.15 -9.88
C ASN A 501 22.29 3.32 -10.34
N PRO A 502 22.56 4.32 -9.47
CA PRO A 502 23.47 5.41 -9.80
C PRO A 502 24.87 4.89 -10.13
N PHE A 503 25.29 3.80 -9.48
CA PHE A 503 26.51 3.05 -9.72
C PHE A 503 26.19 1.65 -10.24
N SER A 504 27.16 0.82 -10.58
CA SER A 504 26.99 -0.48 -11.26
C SER A 504 26.19 -1.54 -10.48
N ASN A 505 26.05 -1.40 -9.18
CA ASN A 505 25.35 -2.36 -8.30
C ASN A 505 23.88 -1.98 -8.12
N VAL A 506 23.09 -2.92 -7.62
CA VAL A 506 21.70 -2.65 -7.22
C VAL A 506 21.70 -1.69 -6.04
N SER A 507 21.55 -0.41 -6.33
CA SER A 507 21.66 0.68 -5.38
C SER A 507 20.65 1.79 -5.65
N ARG A 508 20.43 2.64 -4.69
CA ARG A 508 19.47 3.75 -4.75
C ARG A 508 20.03 4.98 -4.06
N LEU A 509 19.86 6.11 -4.71
CA LEU A 509 20.09 7.43 -4.14
C LEU A 509 18.74 8.16 -4.05
N ASP A 510 18.36 8.53 -2.85
CA ASP A 510 17.19 9.38 -2.58
C ASP A 510 17.70 10.72 -2.04
N VAL A 511 17.22 11.82 -2.61
CA VAL A 511 17.49 13.19 -2.13
C VAL A 511 16.15 13.88 -1.95
N ALA A 512 15.92 14.49 -0.79
CA ALA A 512 14.71 15.23 -0.50
C ALA A 512 15.08 16.64 0.02
N ALA A 513 14.42 17.65 -0.51
CA ALA A 513 14.58 19.04 -0.08
C ALA A 513 13.22 19.63 0.28
N MET A 514 13.13 20.28 1.43
CA MET A 514 11.99 21.10 1.85
C MET A 514 12.36 22.56 1.73
N VAL A 515 11.69 23.24 0.81
CA VAL A 515 11.87 24.68 0.55
C VAL A 515 10.83 25.45 1.35
N THR A 516 11.30 26.18 2.36
CA THR A 516 10.51 26.92 3.32
C THR A 516 11.41 27.88 4.07
N ALA A 517 10.85 28.72 4.96
CA ALA A 517 11.64 29.54 5.91
C ALA A 517 12.50 28.66 6.86
N GLN A 518 12.18 27.39 7.04
CA GLN A 518 12.91 26.39 7.87
C GLN A 518 13.39 25.23 7.00
N PRO A 519 14.42 25.43 6.14
CA PRO A 519 14.81 24.46 5.13
C PRO A 519 15.37 23.16 5.72
N LYS A 520 15.09 22.07 5.03
CA LYS A 520 15.63 20.73 5.31
C LYS A 520 16.14 20.09 4.03
N LEU A 521 17.20 19.32 4.16
CA LEU A 521 17.78 18.51 3.09
C LEU A 521 18.14 17.15 3.65
N ASP A 522 17.69 16.08 3.01
CA ASP A 522 18.05 14.71 3.30
C ASP A 522 18.60 14.06 2.03
N ALA A 523 19.72 13.38 2.14
CA ALA A 523 20.29 12.56 1.09
C ALA A 523 20.63 11.18 1.64
N SER A 524 20.17 10.13 0.99
CA SER A 524 20.43 8.76 1.41
C SER A 524 20.88 7.88 0.25
N TYR A 525 21.95 7.14 0.45
CA TYR A 525 22.45 6.14 -0.46
C TYR A 525 22.30 4.74 0.16
N THR A 526 21.58 3.86 -0.51
CA THR A 526 21.35 2.47 -0.06
C THR A 526 21.86 1.49 -1.10
N THR A 527 22.59 0.46 -0.70
CA THR A 527 23.02 -0.64 -1.55
C THR A 527 22.74 -1.98 -0.88
N TYR A 528 22.18 -2.93 -1.63
CA TYR A 528 21.95 -4.29 -1.12
C TYR A 528 23.20 -5.14 -1.27
N VAL A 529 23.71 -5.66 -0.15
CA VAL A 529 24.85 -6.59 -0.11
C VAL A 529 24.41 -8.05 -0.19
N SER A 530 23.16 -8.34 0.15
CA SER A 530 22.57 -9.66 0.02
C SER A 530 21.70 -9.75 -1.24
N PRO A 531 21.92 -10.78 -2.10
CA PRO A 531 21.10 -10.98 -3.30
C PRO A 531 19.60 -11.13 -3.02
N ARG A 532 19.21 -11.56 -1.82
CA ARG A 532 17.82 -11.76 -1.38
C ARG A 532 17.22 -10.53 -0.68
N MET A 533 17.83 -9.35 -0.81
CA MET A 533 17.43 -8.10 -0.16
C MET A 533 17.44 -8.16 1.39
N LYS A 534 18.05 -9.18 1.99
CA LYS A 534 18.03 -9.35 3.44
C LYS A 534 19.04 -8.48 4.18
N ALA A 535 20.09 -8.03 3.50
CA ALA A 535 21.08 -7.14 4.09
C ALA A 535 21.42 -6.01 3.14
N PHE A 536 21.56 -4.81 3.69
CA PHE A 536 21.89 -3.60 2.96
C PHE A 536 22.84 -2.72 3.79
N VAL A 537 23.58 -1.85 3.12
CA VAL A 537 24.33 -0.76 3.73
C VAL A 537 23.68 0.55 3.31
N ARG A 538 23.55 1.47 4.27
CA ARG A 538 22.96 2.78 4.01
C ARG A 538 23.81 3.88 4.62
N PHE A 539 23.95 4.96 3.86
CA PHE A 539 24.56 6.22 4.28
C PHE A 539 23.55 7.33 4.11
N ASP A 540 23.35 8.11 5.17
CA ASP A 540 22.46 9.27 5.14
C ASP A 540 23.24 10.53 5.52
N LEU A 541 22.92 11.63 4.84
CA LEU A 541 23.36 12.98 5.16
C LEU A 541 22.12 13.84 5.31
N ASP A 542 22.05 14.61 6.38
CA ASP A 542 20.93 15.50 6.63
C ASP A 542 21.38 16.89 7.07
N TYR A 543 20.61 17.88 6.64
CA TYR A 543 20.69 19.25 7.11
C TYR A 543 19.31 19.72 7.55
N THR A 544 19.24 20.33 8.72
CA THR A 544 18.01 20.91 9.25
C THR A 544 18.24 22.32 9.76
N SER A 545 17.32 23.21 9.44
CA SER A 545 17.27 24.53 10.04
C SER A 545 15.86 24.75 10.57
N GLU A 546 15.72 24.84 11.89
CA GLU A 546 14.44 24.89 12.58
C GLU A 546 14.38 26.09 13.54
N LYS A 547 13.23 26.76 13.57
CA LYS A 547 12.91 27.77 14.56
C LYS A 547 12.23 27.09 15.76
N LEU A 548 12.94 26.98 16.88
CA LEU A 548 12.39 26.36 18.10
C LEU A 548 11.77 27.47 18.95
N PRO A 549 10.50 27.33 19.35
CA PRO A 549 9.89 28.27 20.29
C PRO A 549 10.49 28.13 21.70
N TYR A 550 10.57 29.21 22.43
CA TYR A 550 10.99 29.25 23.82
C TYR A 550 9.83 29.71 24.69
N TYR A 551 9.39 28.87 25.60
CA TYR A 551 8.22 29.13 26.43
C TYR A 551 8.66 29.52 27.86
N VAL A 552 8.01 30.53 28.41
CA VAL A 552 8.07 30.92 29.83
C VAL A 552 6.64 31.06 30.30
N ASN A 553 6.27 30.40 31.42
CA ASN A 553 4.91 30.42 31.97
C ASN A 553 3.83 30.12 30.90
N ASN A 554 4.04 29.10 30.07
CA ASN A 554 3.15 28.67 28.95
C ASN A 554 2.98 29.72 27.83
N GLN A 555 3.71 30.83 27.83
CA GLN A 555 3.73 31.83 26.76
C GLN A 555 4.99 31.68 25.92
N ASN A 556 4.83 31.69 24.59
CA ASN A 556 5.96 31.73 23.68
C ASN A 556 6.56 33.13 23.69
N VAL A 557 7.69 33.28 24.35
CA VAL A 557 8.31 34.59 24.59
C VAL A 557 9.50 34.85 23.65
N ALA A 558 10.03 33.80 23.01
CA ALA A 558 11.17 33.91 22.12
C ALA A 558 11.28 32.71 21.19
N SER A 559 12.21 32.80 20.26
CA SER A 559 12.58 31.66 19.42
C SER A 559 14.09 31.58 19.22
N VAL A 560 14.56 30.36 19.02
CA VAL A 560 15.97 30.05 18.78
C VAL A 560 16.07 29.29 17.44
N TRP A 561 16.99 29.73 16.60
CA TRP A 561 17.33 28.96 15.41
C TRP A 561 18.23 27.79 15.79
N LYS A 562 17.80 26.57 15.44
CA LYS A 562 18.60 25.35 15.54
C LYS A 562 19.02 24.94 14.14
N HIS A 563 20.32 24.92 13.90
CA HIS A 563 20.91 24.36 12.68
C HIS A 563 21.59 23.03 13.02
N GLY A 564 21.25 22.00 12.28
CA GLY A 564 21.82 20.65 12.46
C GLY A 564 22.37 20.13 11.16
N VAL A 565 23.54 19.49 11.22
CA VAL A 565 24.10 18.66 10.16
C VAL A 565 24.33 17.29 10.73
N GLY A 566 23.87 16.24 10.05
CA GLY A 566 24.05 14.87 10.44
C GLY A 566 24.63 14.01 9.33
N ALA A 567 25.45 13.04 9.70
CA ALA A 567 25.90 11.98 8.82
C ALA A 567 25.77 10.65 9.56
N GLN A 568 25.14 9.65 8.96
CA GLN A 568 25.08 8.32 9.53
C GLN A 568 25.41 7.23 8.52
N GLY A 569 26.00 6.13 9.02
CA GLY A 569 26.20 4.92 8.26
C GLY A 569 25.76 3.71 9.07
N PHE A 570 25.06 2.77 8.44
CA PHE A 570 24.62 1.57 9.12
C PHE A 570 24.44 0.37 8.19
N ILE A 571 24.52 -0.80 8.78
CA ILE A 571 24.19 -2.07 8.15
C ILE A 571 22.80 -2.46 8.63
N GLY A 572 21.88 -2.67 7.69
CA GLY A 572 20.51 -3.12 7.96
C GLY A 572 20.34 -4.59 7.59
N TYR A 573 19.64 -5.35 8.43
CA TYR A 573 19.17 -6.70 8.16
C TYR A 573 17.65 -6.73 8.14
N MET A 574 17.08 -7.15 7.01
CA MET A 574 15.64 -7.17 6.74
C MET A 574 15.16 -8.62 6.53
N PRO A 575 14.80 -9.36 7.60
CA PRO A 575 14.33 -10.74 7.49
C PRO A 575 13.00 -10.85 6.73
N MET A 576 12.15 -9.81 6.81
CA MET A 576 10.89 -9.68 6.08
C MET A 576 10.65 -8.21 5.69
N LEU A 577 9.78 -7.95 4.72
CA LEU A 577 9.52 -6.60 4.18
C LEU A 577 9.08 -5.56 5.24
N SER A 578 8.48 -6.01 6.33
CA SER A 578 7.98 -5.16 7.40
C SER A 578 8.94 -4.93 8.56
N LEU A 579 10.06 -5.65 8.63
CA LEU A 579 11.00 -5.64 9.77
C LEU A 579 12.43 -5.36 9.32
N THR A 580 13.10 -4.43 10.00
CA THR A 580 14.55 -4.20 9.86
C THR A 580 15.23 -4.14 11.21
N MET A 581 16.48 -4.55 11.24
CA MET A 581 17.41 -4.44 12.36
C MET A 581 18.64 -3.70 11.85
N ASP A 582 18.92 -2.54 12.40
CA ASP A 582 19.94 -1.62 11.91
C ASP A 582 21.00 -1.40 12.96
N LEU A 583 22.27 -1.61 12.62
CA LEU A 583 23.42 -1.35 13.48
C LEU A 583 24.31 -0.31 12.82
N GLY A 584 24.58 0.80 13.50
CA GLY A 584 25.34 1.86 12.89
C GLY A 584 25.83 2.95 13.83
N ALA A 585 26.39 3.98 13.21
CA ALA A 585 26.90 5.15 13.86
C ALA A 585 26.36 6.42 13.18
N ARG A 586 26.04 7.43 13.97
CA ARG A 586 25.62 8.77 13.52
C ARG A 586 26.50 9.83 14.17
N TYR A 587 27.13 10.64 13.36
CA TYR A 587 27.74 11.89 13.79
C TYR A 587 26.79 13.05 13.53
N SER A 588 26.67 13.97 14.49
CA SER A 588 25.87 15.18 14.31
C SER A 588 26.54 16.41 14.91
N PHE A 589 26.40 17.52 14.21
CA PHE A 589 26.79 18.83 14.65
C PHE A 589 25.53 19.69 14.74
N VAL A 590 25.31 20.30 15.92
CA VAL A 590 24.14 21.16 16.18
C VAL A 590 24.61 22.51 16.69
N SER A 591 24.03 23.57 16.13
CA SER A 591 24.22 24.95 16.58
C SER A 591 22.87 25.57 16.87
N GLN A 592 22.75 26.23 18.01
CA GLN A 592 21.61 27.09 18.36
C GLN A 592 22.03 28.56 18.39
N VAL A 593 21.19 29.40 17.76
CA VAL A 593 21.43 30.85 17.68
C VAL A 593 20.14 31.57 18.06
N PRO A 594 20.17 32.49 19.05
CA PRO A 594 18.99 33.26 19.40
C PRO A 594 18.50 34.11 18.21
N ASN A 595 17.17 34.21 18.05
CA ASN A 595 16.60 35.08 17.03
C ASN A 595 16.69 36.55 17.49
N LYS A 596 17.23 37.44 16.66
CA LYS A 596 17.48 38.84 16.99
C LYS A 596 16.20 39.67 17.21
N GLU A 597 15.08 39.24 16.62
CA GLU A 597 13.80 39.97 16.70
C GLU A 597 13.16 39.97 18.09
N TYR A 598 13.56 39.08 18.99
CA TYR A 598 12.95 38.89 20.31
C TYR A 598 13.85 39.28 21.50
N ASN A 599 14.97 39.98 21.25
CA ASN A 599 15.94 40.38 22.27
C ASN A 599 15.49 41.52 23.20
N THR A 600 14.24 41.92 23.17
CA THR A 600 13.70 43.01 24.02
C THR A 600 13.38 42.61 25.45
N TRP A 601 13.27 41.30 25.74
CA TRP A 601 13.01 40.80 27.09
C TRP A 601 14.30 40.68 27.90
N VAL A 602 14.35 41.35 29.04
CA VAL A 602 15.53 41.51 29.92
C VAL A 602 16.14 40.16 30.37
N GLY A 603 15.38 39.09 30.48
CA GLY A 603 15.86 37.74 30.81
C GLY A 603 16.51 36.92 29.66
N LEU A 604 16.36 37.35 28.42
CA LEU A 604 16.82 36.63 27.22
C LEU A 604 18.15 37.15 26.64
N LYS A 605 18.67 38.26 27.13
CA LYS A 605 19.99 38.75 26.76
C LYS A 605 21.15 37.81 27.12
N SER A 606 20.85 36.76 27.93
CA SER A 606 21.79 35.71 28.31
C SER A 606 21.76 34.44 27.40
N LEU A 607 20.85 34.34 26.40
CA LEU A 607 20.89 33.24 25.45
C LEU A 607 22.04 33.45 24.47
N GLY A 608 23.16 32.79 24.73
CA GLY A 608 24.31 32.78 23.86
C GLY A 608 24.12 31.85 22.64
N LYS A 609 25.05 31.89 21.71
CA LYS A 609 25.17 30.89 20.67
C LYS A 609 25.78 29.60 21.24
N TYR A 610 25.14 28.47 21.02
CA TYR A 610 25.61 27.18 21.52
C TYR A 610 25.95 26.25 20.38
N ARG A 611 26.97 25.40 20.56
CA ARG A 611 27.39 24.37 19.61
C ARG A 611 27.71 23.08 20.35
N GLN A 612 27.29 21.95 19.76
CA GLN A 612 27.63 20.65 20.28
C GLN A 612 27.83 19.66 19.12
N GLN A 613 28.80 18.78 19.27
CA GLN A 613 29.01 17.62 18.42
C GLN A 613 28.61 16.39 19.19
N SER A 614 28.04 15.39 18.50
CA SER A 614 27.73 14.12 19.12
C SER A 614 27.97 12.97 18.16
N LEU A 615 28.52 11.86 18.71
CA LEU A 615 28.60 10.58 18.05
C LEU A 615 27.64 9.63 18.77
N ARG A 616 26.70 9.05 18.04
CA ARG A 616 25.74 8.08 18.52
C ARG A 616 26.02 6.74 17.86
N LEU A 617 26.34 5.71 18.65
CA LEU A 617 26.34 4.32 18.23
C LEU A 617 24.99 3.74 18.56
N PHE A 618 24.35 3.06 17.61
CA PHE A 618 22.96 2.62 17.79
C PHE A 618 22.69 1.22 17.23
N PHE A 619 21.74 0.57 17.87
CA PHE A 619 21.04 -0.59 17.36
C PHE A 619 19.54 -0.33 17.39
N ASP A 620 18.93 -0.34 16.21
CA ASP A 620 17.52 -0.06 16.02
C ASP A 620 16.79 -1.31 15.50
N VAL A 621 15.64 -1.62 16.07
CA VAL A 621 14.69 -2.63 15.57
C VAL A 621 13.42 -1.90 15.17
N ARG A 622 13.05 -2.01 13.92
CA ARG A 622 11.90 -1.30 13.37
C ARG A 622 10.98 -2.27 12.66
N CYS A 623 9.72 -2.31 13.07
CA CYS A 623 8.66 -3.11 12.44
C CYS A 623 7.51 -2.18 12.03
N ASN A 624 7.00 -2.33 10.81
CA ASN A 624 5.85 -1.54 10.36
C ASN A 624 4.98 -2.37 9.44
N THR A 625 3.80 -2.75 9.93
CA THR A 625 2.76 -3.51 9.23
C THR A 625 1.51 -2.68 8.94
N LEU A 626 1.57 -1.34 9.11
CA LEU A 626 0.46 -0.46 8.78
C LEU A 626 0.13 -0.54 7.30
N THR A 627 -1.17 -0.57 6.97
CA THR A 627 -1.64 -0.67 5.57
C THR A 627 -1.38 0.59 4.76
N ARG A 628 -1.41 1.77 5.41
CA ARG A 628 -1.19 3.09 4.78
C ARG A 628 -0.32 3.96 5.69
N PRO A 629 0.46 4.92 5.14
CA PRO A 629 1.25 5.85 5.95
C PRO A 629 0.38 6.83 6.75
N TYR A 630 -0.75 7.25 6.15
CA TYR A 630 -1.77 8.11 6.78
C TYR A 630 -3.09 7.35 6.85
N PHE A 631 -3.82 7.53 7.94
CA PHE A 631 -5.12 6.89 8.19
C PHE A 631 -5.11 5.37 7.92
N PRO A 632 -4.18 4.61 8.52
CA PRO A 632 -4.13 3.16 8.32
C PRO A 632 -5.42 2.50 8.80
N GLU A 633 -5.84 1.43 8.14
CA GLU A 633 -7.05 0.69 8.54
C GLU A 633 -6.73 -0.42 9.54
N ARG A 634 -5.50 -0.94 9.47
CA ARG A 634 -5.00 -1.99 10.37
C ARG A 634 -3.48 -2.02 10.36
N GLY A 635 -2.94 -2.70 11.36
CA GLY A 635 -1.51 -2.96 11.46
C GLY A 635 -0.85 -2.23 12.62
N GLN A 636 0.46 -2.39 12.73
CA GLN A 636 1.23 -1.89 13.86
C GLN A 636 2.56 -1.31 13.38
N SER A 637 3.07 -0.33 14.11
CA SER A 637 4.42 0.20 13.97
C SER A 637 5.13 0.13 15.31
N VAL A 638 6.27 -0.53 15.34
CA VAL A 638 7.13 -0.66 16.52
C VAL A 638 8.50 -0.16 16.15
N VAL A 639 9.06 0.70 16.98
CA VAL A 639 10.45 1.15 16.87
C VAL A 639 11.10 1.02 18.24
N ALA A 640 12.16 0.24 18.33
CA ALA A 640 12.97 0.10 19.52
C ALA A 640 14.42 0.46 19.18
N SER A 641 15.04 1.27 20.00
CA SER A 641 16.41 1.76 19.79
C SER A 641 17.19 1.71 21.10
N VAL A 642 18.39 1.19 21.04
CA VAL A 642 19.38 1.33 22.09
C VAL A 642 20.59 2.03 21.50
N ALA A 643 21.03 3.09 22.15
CA ALA A 643 22.15 3.86 21.67
C ALA A 643 23.09 4.27 22.79
N TYR A 644 24.37 4.42 22.45
CA TYR A 644 25.37 5.06 23.27
C TYR A 644 25.81 6.37 22.64
N LEU A 645 25.75 7.45 23.41
CA LEU A 645 26.05 8.79 22.93
C LEU A 645 27.34 9.30 23.55
N PHE A 646 28.19 9.85 22.69
CA PHE A 646 29.39 10.62 23.04
C PHE A 646 29.14 12.08 22.60
N ASN A 647 28.84 12.96 23.55
CA ASN A 647 28.67 14.38 23.27
C ASN A 647 29.95 15.12 23.54
N SER A 648 30.32 16.07 22.69
CA SER A 648 31.37 17.05 23.04
C SER A 648 30.86 17.96 24.15
N PRO A 649 31.76 18.60 24.92
CA PRO A 649 31.38 19.70 25.80
C PRO A 649 30.59 20.75 25.04
N LEU A 650 29.60 21.33 25.71
CA LEU A 650 28.81 22.43 25.15
C LEU A 650 29.67 23.67 25.01
N GLN A 651 29.90 24.10 23.76
CA GLN A 651 30.63 25.36 23.52
C GLN A 651 29.65 26.51 23.50
N SER A 652 29.85 27.50 24.36
CA SER A 652 29.08 28.74 24.42
C SER A 652 29.90 29.89 23.84
N TYR A 653 29.22 30.65 22.95
CA TYR A 653 29.76 31.88 22.40
C TYR A 653 28.85 33.04 22.81
N SER A 654 29.08 33.59 23.98
CA SER A 654 28.34 34.79 24.42
C SER A 654 29.09 36.06 24.05
N SER A 655 28.39 37.00 23.43
CA SER A 655 28.91 38.35 23.18
C SER A 655 28.72 39.31 24.39
N ALA A 656 28.04 38.85 25.45
CA ALA A 656 27.74 39.64 26.64
C ALA A 656 28.56 39.11 27.83
N GLY A 657 29.53 39.94 28.29
CA GLY A 657 30.40 39.61 29.41
C GLY A 657 29.79 39.70 30.81
N LYS A 658 28.65 39.05 31.08
CA LYS A 658 28.02 39.06 32.41
C LYS A 658 28.16 37.70 33.11
N GLU A 659 28.51 37.76 34.39
CA GLU A 659 28.81 36.60 35.27
C GLU A 659 27.66 35.61 35.42
N GLU A 660 26.38 36.06 35.42
CA GLU A 660 25.21 35.19 35.50
C GLU A 660 24.98 34.31 34.27
N ALA A 661 25.36 34.80 33.08
CA ALA A 661 25.31 33.96 31.86
C ALA A 661 26.37 32.87 31.90
N LYS A 662 27.52 33.12 32.52
CA LYS A 662 28.58 32.11 32.73
C LYS A 662 28.13 31.01 33.69
N GLN A 663 27.48 31.35 34.81
CA GLN A 663 27.01 30.35 35.79
C GLN A 663 25.98 29.39 35.22
N LYS A 664 25.00 29.87 34.41
CA LYS A 664 23.99 28.99 33.81
C LYS A 664 24.58 28.13 32.69
N VAL A 665 25.57 28.65 32.00
CA VAL A 665 26.35 27.88 31.00
C VAL A 665 27.21 26.84 31.69
N GLN A 666 27.80 27.14 32.83
CA GLN A 666 28.61 26.21 33.62
C GLN A 666 27.74 25.01 34.08
N SER A 667 26.51 25.21 34.53
CA SER A 667 25.62 24.13 34.92
C SER A 667 25.22 23.16 33.75
N ASP A 668 25.21 23.66 32.51
CA ASP A 668 25.00 22.84 31.30
C ASP A 668 26.33 22.20 30.80
N LEU A 669 27.49 22.78 31.13
CA LEU A 669 28.84 22.27 30.84
C LEU A 669 29.19 21.07 31.74
N ASP A 670 28.65 21.04 32.98
CA ASP A 670 28.89 19.98 33.95
C ASP A 670 28.05 18.72 33.73
N LYS A 671 27.13 18.74 32.76
CA LYS A 671 26.30 17.57 32.42
C LYS A 671 27.12 16.47 31.74
N PRO A 672 26.82 15.21 32.01
CA PRO A 672 27.57 14.10 31.47
C PRO A 672 27.54 14.08 29.95
N HIS A 673 28.71 13.93 29.35
CA HIS A 673 28.89 13.86 27.91
C HIS A 673 28.67 12.49 27.31
N GLN A 674 28.58 11.46 28.16
CA GLN A 674 28.41 10.07 27.75
C GLN A 674 27.26 9.42 28.49
N PHE A 675 26.33 8.81 27.77
CA PHE A 675 25.19 8.14 28.35
C PHE A 675 24.56 7.13 27.37
N TYR A 676 23.84 6.17 27.94
CA TYR A 676 22.98 5.25 27.19
C TYR A 676 21.60 5.87 27.02
N SER A 677 20.99 5.64 25.85
CA SER A 677 19.63 6.03 25.54
C SER A 677 18.84 4.81 25.06
N ILE A 678 17.67 4.62 25.62
CA ILE A 678 16.72 3.58 25.23
C ILE A 678 15.44 4.26 24.77
N ASN A 679 15.00 3.95 23.55
CA ASN A 679 13.79 4.50 23.00
C ASN A 679 12.87 3.36 22.55
N PHE A 680 11.59 3.49 22.84
CA PHE A 680 10.56 2.58 22.37
C PHE A 680 9.34 3.38 21.94
N ARG A 681 8.83 3.05 20.75
CA ARG A 681 7.57 3.61 20.23
C ARG A 681 6.72 2.48 19.68
N TYR A 682 5.47 2.52 20.05
CA TYR A 682 4.42 1.66 19.54
C TYR A 682 3.27 2.49 19.02
N ARG A 683 2.72 2.11 17.88
CA ARG A 683 1.44 2.60 17.35
C ARG A 683 0.73 1.44 16.71
N GLY A 684 -0.50 1.16 17.13
CA GLY A 684 -1.38 0.17 16.53
C GLY A 684 -2.59 0.83 15.87
N THR A 685 -3.19 0.16 14.91
CA THR A 685 -4.50 0.50 14.35
C THR A 685 -5.33 -0.77 14.24
N PHE A 686 -6.48 -0.77 14.88
CA PHE A 686 -7.42 -1.87 14.96
C PHE A 686 -8.78 -1.40 14.43
N SER A 687 -9.31 -2.10 13.43
CA SER A 687 -10.67 -1.87 12.96
C SER A 687 -11.64 -2.60 13.89
N LEU A 688 -12.49 -1.84 14.57
CA LEU A 688 -13.54 -2.41 15.43
C LEU A 688 -14.78 -2.73 14.61
N TRP A 689 -15.15 -1.79 13.70
CA TRP A 689 -16.20 -1.93 12.70
C TRP A 689 -15.73 -1.33 11.37
N SER A 690 -16.49 -1.44 10.33
CA SER A 690 -16.15 -0.90 9.00
C SER A 690 -15.86 0.62 8.99
N ALA A 691 -16.37 1.35 9.97
CA ALA A 691 -16.20 2.80 10.07
C ALA A 691 -15.43 3.27 11.33
N VAL A 692 -15.10 2.39 12.28
CA VAL A 692 -14.47 2.76 13.56
C VAL A 692 -13.12 2.09 13.73
N TYR A 693 -12.11 2.89 14.00
CA TYR A 693 -10.72 2.47 14.19
C TYR A 693 -10.20 2.95 15.55
N LEU A 694 -9.52 2.09 16.25
CA LEU A 694 -8.86 2.39 17.52
C LEU A 694 -7.34 2.40 17.31
N GLU A 695 -6.68 3.47 17.77
CA GLU A 695 -5.25 3.67 17.57
C GLU A 695 -4.52 3.93 18.91
N PRO A 696 -4.17 2.87 19.66
CA PRO A 696 -3.30 3.01 20.82
C PRO A 696 -1.87 3.36 20.40
N SER A 697 -1.22 4.20 21.16
CA SER A 697 0.20 4.51 21.00
C SER A 697 0.92 4.64 22.35
N LEU A 698 2.19 4.22 22.35
CA LEU A 698 3.09 4.29 23.50
C LEU A 698 4.42 4.90 23.08
N VAL A 699 4.98 5.73 23.92
CA VAL A 699 6.33 6.30 23.79
C VAL A 699 7.06 6.12 25.10
N LEU A 700 8.30 5.63 25.03
CA LEU A 700 9.22 5.53 26.14
C LEU A 700 10.58 6.05 25.67
N GLY A 701 11.13 7.00 26.39
CA GLY A 701 12.46 7.53 26.19
C GLY A 701 13.20 7.59 27.53
N LEU A 702 14.31 6.86 27.65
CA LEU A 702 15.11 6.75 28.87
C LEU A 702 16.55 7.07 28.55
N ASN A 703 17.17 7.90 29.37
CA ASN A 703 18.59 8.17 29.34
C ASN A 703 19.22 7.77 30.68
N SER A 704 20.40 7.15 30.65
CA SER A 704 21.07 6.68 31.88
C SER A 704 21.51 7.82 32.80
N ARG A 705 21.52 9.06 32.29
CA ARG A 705 21.92 10.28 32.99
C ARG A 705 21.08 11.45 32.53
N THR A 706 20.95 12.48 33.35
CA THR A 706 20.30 13.75 32.96
C THR A 706 20.98 14.33 31.74
N THR A 707 20.19 14.56 30.68
CA THR A 707 20.72 15.05 29.40
C THR A 707 20.72 16.57 29.32
N GLY A 708 21.67 17.12 28.59
CA GLY A 708 21.67 18.53 28.22
C GLY A 708 20.61 18.88 27.18
N ARG A 709 20.40 20.17 26.96
CA ARG A 709 19.36 20.76 26.09
C ARG A 709 19.27 20.13 24.67
N PHE A 710 20.36 19.66 24.11
CA PHE A 710 20.41 19.10 22.76
C PHE A 710 20.07 17.62 22.67
N SER A 711 20.08 16.92 23.80
CA SER A 711 19.82 15.49 23.89
C SER A 711 18.52 15.16 24.63
N SER A 712 17.74 16.16 25.04
CA SER A 712 16.44 16.00 25.70
C SER A 712 15.33 15.71 24.69
N TYR A 713 14.29 15.00 25.14
CA TYR A 713 13.04 14.82 24.40
C TYR A 713 12.24 16.12 24.37
N LEU A 714 11.69 16.45 23.20
CA LEU A 714 10.85 17.62 23.00
C LEU A 714 9.39 17.19 22.90
N ILE A 715 8.54 17.73 23.75
CA ILE A 715 7.16 17.30 23.93
C ILE A 715 6.21 18.42 23.48
N GLY A 716 5.21 18.02 22.71
CA GLY A 716 4.15 18.91 22.26
C GLY A 716 4.00 18.97 20.73
N GLY A 717 2.93 19.63 20.31
CA GLY A 717 2.59 19.86 18.90
C GLY A 717 1.29 19.20 18.48
N GLY A 718 0.81 19.66 17.34
CA GLY A 718 -0.50 19.32 16.78
C GLY A 718 -0.66 17.93 16.25
N CYS A 719 -1.83 17.72 15.74
CA CYS A 719 -2.57 16.51 15.47
C CYS A 719 -1.88 15.40 14.68
N PHE A 720 -1.05 15.69 13.68
CA PHE A 720 -0.59 14.71 12.70
C PHE A 720 0.89 14.87 12.29
N THR A 721 1.69 15.43 13.16
CA THR A 721 3.14 15.42 12.96
C THR A 721 3.67 14.01 13.20
N VAL A 722 3.59 13.14 12.18
CA VAL A 722 4.36 11.90 12.15
C VAL A 722 5.81 12.30 11.95
N ARG A 723 6.59 12.35 13.03
CA ARG A 723 8.04 12.51 12.97
C ARG A 723 8.68 11.17 13.31
N ASP A 724 9.61 10.78 12.47
CA ASP A 724 10.42 9.59 12.70
C ASP A 724 11.57 9.84 13.69
N GLU A 725 11.72 11.07 14.19
CA GLU A 725 12.76 11.44 15.15
C GLU A 725 12.40 10.97 16.56
N PHE A 726 13.30 10.24 17.20
CA PHE A 726 13.11 9.77 18.59
C PHE A 726 13.01 10.89 19.61
N SER A 727 13.54 12.07 19.30
CA SER A 727 13.51 13.21 20.20
C SER A 727 12.17 13.94 20.28
N ASP A 728 11.25 13.71 19.35
CA ASP A 728 9.95 14.38 19.31
C ASP A 728 8.84 13.49 19.87
N VAL A 729 8.13 13.95 20.86
CA VAL A 729 6.98 13.27 21.48
C VAL A 729 5.72 14.08 21.21
N PRO A 730 4.86 13.64 20.30
CA PRO A 730 3.60 14.31 20.00
C PRO A 730 2.67 14.31 21.22
N PHE A 731 2.13 15.45 21.59
CA PHE A 731 1.22 15.60 22.72
C PHE A 731 0.13 16.64 22.40
N TYR A 732 -1.15 16.27 22.56
CA TYR A 732 -2.27 17.18 22.37
C TYR A 732 -2.50 18.06 23.58
N GLY A 733 -2.86 19.31 23.34
CA GLY A 733 -3.23 20.27 24.37
C GLY A 733 -2.13 21.20 24.83
N ILE A 734 -0.91 21.06 24.27
CA ILE A 734 0.19 21.99 24.50
C ILE A 734 0.81 22.45 23.16
N GLY A 735 1.52 23.56 23.19
CA GLY A 735 2.14 24.14 22.00
C GLY A 735 3.26 23.26 21.42
N TYR A 736 3.63 23.56 20.20
CA TYR A 736 4.67 22.85 19.48
C TYR A 736 6.01 22.89 20.24
N ARG A 737 6.54 21.70 20.61
CA ARG A 737 7.79 21.52 21.38
C ARG A 737 7.86 22.41 22.62
N GLN A 738 6.74 22.55 23.32
CA GLN A 738 6.61 23.47 24.46
C GLN A 738 7.42 23.00 25.67
N LEU A 739 7.54 21.69 25.88
CA LEU A 739 8.23 21.11 27.00
C LEU A 739 9.42 20.25 26.55
N SER A 740 10.38 20.08 27.46
CA SER A 740 11.53 19.19 27.26
C SER A 740 11.83 18.40 28.51
N ALA A 741 12.28 17.15 28.40
CA ALA A 741 12.67 16.31 29.51
C ALA A 741 13.82 15.36 29.11
N SER A 742 14.61 14.92 30.10
CA SER A 742 15.63 13.89 29.89
C SER A 742 15.01 12.52 29.67
N ASP A 743 13.96 12.21 30.41
CA ASP A 743 13.22 10.95 30.36
C ASP A 743 11.73 11.22 30.15
N VAL A 744 11.09 10.38 29.37
CA VAL A 744 9.67 10.50 29.06
C VAL A 744 9.02 9.13 28.91
N TRP A 745 7.84 8.98 29.43
CA TRP A 745 6.93 7.96 28.94
C TRP A 745 5.56 8.58 28.68
N GLY A 746 4.88 8.09 27.67
CA GLY A 746 3.56 8.59 27.31
C GLY A 746 2.72 7.52 26.62
N ALA A 747 1.42 7.63 26.83
CA ALA A 747 0.42 6.81 26.17
C ALA A 747 -0.63 7.70 25.54
N ALA A 748 -1.10 7.33 24.35
CA ALA A 748 -2.25 8.00 23.75
C ALA A 748 -3.20 6.96 23.15
N PHE A 749 -4.44 7.32 23.09
CA PHE A 749 -5.51 6.51 22.52
C PHE A 749 -6.37 7.39 21.62
N ASP A 750 -6.37 7.06 20.34
CA ASP A 750 -7.21 7.71 19.33
C ASP A 750 -8.39 6.80 18.99
N ALA A 751 -9.59 7.39 18.91
CA ALA A 751 -10.73 6.79 18.24
C ALA A 751 -11.02 7.58 16.97
N ARG A 752 -10.96 6.89 15.82
CA ARG A 752 -11.18 7.48 14.51
C ARG A 752 -12.43 6.89 13.88
N ILE A 753 -13.37 7.73 13.54
CA ILE A 753 -14.66 7.37 12.95
C ILE A 753 -14.66 7.86 11.49
N ARG A 754 -14.92 6.97 10.54
CA ARG A 754 -15.10 7.32 9.14
C ARG A 754 -16.49 7.91 8.94
N LEU A 755 -16.57 9.20 8.59
CA LEU A 755 -17.82 9.90 8.32
C LEU A 755 -18.28 9.69 6.87
N TRP A 756 -17.33 9.78 5.92
CA TRP A 756 -17.61 9.62 4.49
C TRP A 756 -16.31 9.39 3.72
N LYS A 757 -16.25 8.37 2.86
CA LYS A 757 -15.05 8.01 2.08
C LYS A 757 -13.76 8.08 2.91
N GLU A 758 -12.93 9.10 2.67
CA GLU A 758 -11.66 9.36 3.33
C GLU A 758 -11.74 10.56 4.31
N LEU A 759 -12.95 10.93 4.76
CA LEU A 759 -13.20 11.94 5.78
C LEU A 759 -13.44 11.27 7.13
N PHE A 760 -12.74 11.71 8.16
CA PHE A 760 -12.72 11.10 9.47
C PHE A 760 -12.95 12.15 10.57
N PHE A 761 -13.62 11.75 11.62
CA PHE A 761 -13.61 12.41 12.92
C PHE A 761 -12.68 11.63 13.85
N VAL A 762 -11.78 12.33 14.53
CA VAL A 762 -10.77 11.71 15.40
C VAL A 762 -10.86 12.34 16.77
N THR A 763 -10.92 11.52 17.80
CA THR A 763 -10.76 11.96 19.19
C THR A 763 -9.48 11.36 19.74
N ARG A 764 -8.75 12.10 20.58
CA ARG A 764 -7.54 11.63 21.27
C ARG A 764 -7.59 11.96 22.74
N VAL A 765 -7.17 11.01 23.56
CA VAL A 765 -6.76 11.23 24.94
C VAL A 765 -5.30 10.81 25.05
N ASN A 766 -4.48 11.63 25.68
CA ASN A 766 -3.06 11.35 25.85
C ASN A 766 -2.59 11.71 27.25
N TYR A 767 -1.69 10.89 27.76
CA TYR A 767 -1.04 11.07 29.04
C TYR A 767 0.48 10.96 28.87
N ALA A 768 1.23 11.80 29.56
CA ALA A 768 2.70 11.72 29.57
C ALA A 768 3.26 12.09 30.94
N GLN A 769 4.35 11.45 31.31
CA GLN A 769 5.19 11.83 32.45
C GLN A 769 6.58 12.22 31.98
N LEU A 770 7.08 13.29 32.56
CA LEU A 770 8.34 13.92 32.23
C LEU A 770 9.22 13.94 33.48
N ASN A 771 10.48 13.53 33.34
CA ASN A 771 11.44 13.48 34.41
C ASN A 771 12.84 13.85 33.91
N ASP A 772 13.67 14.29 34.82
CA ASP A 772 15.07 14.59 34.56
C ASP A 772 16.00 13.41 34.89
N THR A 773 15.49 12.38 35.57
CA THR A 773 16.24 11.16 35.88
C THR A 773 15.38 9.92 35.74
N MET A 774 16.01 8.82 35.33
CA MET A 774 15.36 7.50 35.21
C MET A 774 14.76 7.03 36.54
N ALA A 775 15.44 7.29 37.68
CA ALA A 775 14.91 6.96 38.99
C ALA A 775 13.65 7.75 39.34
N GLY A 776 13.58 9.03 38.95
CA GLY A 776 12.39 9.85 39.06
C GLY A 776 11.23 9.29 38.23
N LEU A 777 11.50 8.85 37.01
CA LEU A 777 10.50 8.23 36.14
C LEU A 777 9.91 6.96 36.76
N PHE A 778 10.74 6.06 37.28
CA PHE A 778 10.24 4.83 37.92
C PHE A 778 9.45 5.10 39.21
N ARG A 779 9.83 6.11 40.01
CA ARG A 779 9.01 6.54 41.15
C ARG A 779 7.67 7.12 40.73
N SER A 780 7.59 7.75 39.58
CA SER A 780 6.35 8.35 39.07
C SER A 780 5.32 7.31 38.60
N PHE A 781 5.72 6.09 38.24
CA PHE A 781 4.78 4.99 38.01
C PHE A 781 3.96 4.62 39.27
N THR A 782 4.52 4.84 40.45
CA THR A 782 3.89 4.53 41.73
C THR A 782 3.17 5.73 42.36
N ASN A 783 3.42 6.96 41.89
CA ASN A 783 2.81 8.19 42.40
C ASN A 783 2.42 9.16 41.28
N PRO A 784 1.18 9.08 40.75
CA PRO A 784 0.75 9.79 39.55
C PRO A 784 0.47 11.29 39.73
N LYS A 785 0.95 11.94 40.81
CA LYS A 785 0.61 13.34 41.11
C LYS A 785 1.16 14.39 40.15
N VAL A 786 2.09 14.08 39.25
CA VAL A 786 2.70 15.04 38.30
C VAL A 786 2.70 14.44 36.90
N GLY A 787 1.54 14.34 36.28
CA GLY A 787 1.41 13.92 34.89
C GLY A 787 0.75 14.99 34.00
N LEU A 788 1.12 15.02 32.76
CA LEU A 788 0.43 15.75 31.71
C LEU A 788 -0.73 14.91 31.22
N LEU A 789 -1.94 15.41 31.33
CA LEU A 789 -3.14 14.83 30.72
C LEU A 789 -3.67 15.79 29.68
N GLY A 790 -3.84 15.34 28.46
CA GLY A 790 -4.35 16.14 27.36
C GLY A 790 -5.38 15.38 26.55
N GLY A 791 -6.12 16.11 25.76
CA GLY A 791 -7.10 15.53 24.86
C GLY A 791 -7.55 16.53 23.81
N GLY A 792 -8.23 16.03 22.81
CA GLY A 792 -8.72 16.86 21.72
C GLY A 792 -9.54 16.10 20.70
N ALA A 793 -10.06 16.85 19.76
CA ALA A 793 -10.79 16.32 18.62
C ALA A 793 -10.28 16.96 17.33
N ALA A 794 -10.39 16.22 16.24
CA ALA A 794 -9.98 16.66 14.92
C ALA A 794 -10.96 16.17 13.85
N VAL A 795 -11.08 16.98 12.80
CA VAL A 795 -11.61 16.53 11.51
C VAL A 795 -10.43 16.32 10.57
N ALA A 796 -10.33 15.13 10.00
CA ALA A 796 -9.22 14.74 9.15
C ALA A 796 -9.73 14.20 7.82
N TRP A 797 -9.06 14.57 6.73
CA TRP A 797 -9.46 14.19 5.38
C TRP A 797 -8.26 13.89 4.50
N MET A 798 -8.32 12.80 3.72
CA MET A 798 -7.31 12.51 2.70
C MET A 798 -7.65 13.24 1.40
N THR A 799 -7.04 14.40 1.19
CA THR A 799 -7.24 15.24 0.02
C THR A 799 -6.30 14.83 -1.13
N PRO A 800 -6.55 15.29 -2.37
CA PRO A 800 -5.60 15.11 -3.48
C PRO A 800 -4.20 15.74 -3.22
N LEU A 801 -4.12 16.76 -2.36
CA LEU A 801 -2.87 17.41 -1.97
C LEU A 801 -2.17 16.70 -0.80
N GLY A 802 -2.78 15.68 -0.23
CA GLY A 802 -2.31 14.93 0.92
C GLY A 802 -3.26 15.01 2.12
N PRO A 803 -2.87 14.48 3.29
CA PRO A 803 -3.70 14.50 4.49
C PRO A 803 -3.94 15.94 4.97
N MET A 804 -5.18 16.24 5.31
CA MET A 804 -5.60 17.50 5.93
C MET A 804 -6.15 17.21 7.32
N ALA A 805 -5.87 18.06 8.29
CA ALA A 805 -6.48 17.98 9.60
C ALA A 805 -6.65 19.37 10.23
N VAL A 806 -7.80 19.54 10.89
CA VAL A 806 -8.09 20.66 11.78
C VAL A 806 -8.40 20.08 13.15
N SER A 807 -7.72 20.53 14.18
CA SER A 807 -7.93 20.04 15.54
C SER A 807 -8.04 21.14 16.57
N ALA A 808 -8.79 20.82 17.63
CA ALA A 808 -8.82 21.57 18.87
C ALA A 808 -8.40 20.66 20.01
N SER A 809 -7.52 21.14 20.90
CA SER A 809 -6.99 20.34 22.00
C SER A 809 -6.70 21.19 23.24
N LEU A 810 -6.73 20.51 24.39
CA LEU A 810 -6.45 21.13 25.71
C LEU A 810 -5.69 20.13 26.59
N ALA A 811 -5.00 20.62 27.57
CA ALA A 811 -4.31 19.82 28.59
C ALA A 811 -4.49 20.41 29.99
N ASN A 812 -4.31 19.59 31.03
CA ASN A 812 -4.46 20.00 32.43
C ASN A 812 -3.52 21.14 32.85
N GLN A 813 -2.38 21.30 32.18
CA GLN A 813 -1.42 22.38 32.42
C GLN A 813 -1.54 23.53 31.41
N ALA A 814 -2.42 23.42 30.41
CA ALA A 814 -2.63 24.46 29.42
C ALA A 814 -3.71 25.43 29.89
N GLN A 815 -3.41 26.72 29.84
CA GLN A 815 -4.38 27.78 30.17
C GLN A 815 -5.30 28.16 29.01
N LYS A 816 -5.16 27.47 27.85
CA LYS A 816 -5.90 27.78 26.63
C LYS A 816 -6.14 26.54 25.75
N VAL A 817 -7.18 26.61 24.94
CA VAL A 817 -7.40 25.66 23.86
C VAL A 817 -6.44 25.94 22.71
N TRP A 818 -5.77 24.91 22.23
CA TRP A 818 -4.90 24.97 21.08
C TRP A 818 -5.65 24.51 19.84
N PHE A 819 -5.63 25.35 18.80
CA PHE A 819 -6.12 25.02 17.49
C PHE A 819 -4.92 24.73 16.58
N ASN A 820 -5.00 23.65 15.81
CA ASN A 820 -3.93 23.30 14.86
C ASN A 820 -4.53 22.97 13.50
N PHE A 821 -3.82 23.36 12.47
CA PHE A 821 -4.12 23.06 11.08
C PHE A 821 -2.93 22.41 10.40
N SER A 822 -3.21 21.40 9.58
CA SER A 822 -2.20 20.82 8.70
C SER A 822 -2.81 20.38 7.39
N LEU A 823 -2.11 20.61 6.29
CA LEU A 823 -2.47 20.16 4.94
C LEU A 823 -1.23 19.70 4.21
N GLY A 824 -1.29 18.54 3.57
CA GLY A 824 -0.25 18.02 2.71
C GLY A 824 0.70 17.03 3.39
N TYR A 825 1.67 16.56 2.62
CA TYR A 825 2.61 15.52 3.04
C TYR A 825 3.72 16.10 3.91
N THR A 826 4.10 15.42 4.99
CA THR A 826 5.25 15.78 5.82
C THR A 826 6.56 15.36 5.16
N PHE A 827 7.64 16.13 5.47
CA PHE A 827 9.01 15.86 5.02
C PHE A 827 9.59 14.61 5.68
#